data_38b31f08e20784c4bcf83c554486ee0c
#
_entry.id   38b31f08e20784c4bcf83c554486ee0c
#
_cell.length_a   1.000
_cell.length_b   1.000
_cell.length_c   1.000
_cell.angle_alpha   90.00
_cell.angle_beta   90.00
_cell.angle_gamma   90.00
#
_symmetry.space_group_name_H-M   'P 1'
#
loop_
_entity.id
_entity.type
_entity.pdbx_description
1 polymer ?
#
loop_
_entity_poly.entity_id
_entity_poly.type
_entity_poly.pdbx_seq_one_letter_code
_entity_poly.pdbx_strand_id
1 'polypeptide(L)'
;DEILYSPMCYENGTTVDDLLVYKRGQNDYLLIINAGNIDKDYEWIVENSKKFNVETKNISDKVAQLALQGPLAEEILSKLTNQDLSQIEFYKFKQNVDVCGEPCIVSRTGYTGEDGFEIYCDKNVAQKIWNAILEEGKERVVPAGLGARDTLRSEVNLPLYGHEISEEIPPLEAGLSIFVKLDKDDFIGKDSLKALKKSGNARKLVAFELTGKGMVRGGYDVEIDGEVVGFVTTGLKSPTLDKFIGMAIIDSDKARVGQEIGIRVRKKLVPAVIVKRPFYKKQYKKEEVKVKEYKQYPYIPATHEDEQKMLKACNVGSIDDLFSDIPDDLKLNRDLNLDESKSELEVSEIITKMADKNIDDLTCFLGAGAYDHYIPSLIKSITSRSEFYTAYTPYQAEISQGTLQSIFEFQSMIAEITKMDIANASMYDGATAAVEACIMAVGKTRRNKIVVPKTVHPETRQILKTYLQFKDVEVVEVDYDREYGTTDLNKLKEVVGEETACILVQNPNFFGVIEDVDEIGSIARDNKAMYVMSVNPITLSILKSPGEVGADIAVGDAQPLGNSLNFGGPYVGFLAIKSGLIRKMPGRVVGQTVDADGKRCYALTLQTREQHVRREKATSNICSNQGLNALIASIYLATMGKKGYQEVAMQNIQKSHYAYKKFDESKNFEPVFKGKFFNEFVVKSPMPVDELNEKLLENKILGGYDLGKDYEELKGCVLMCVTEKRTAKEIDNLVNLMEGM
;
A
#
# COMPACT_ATOMS: atom_id res chain seq x y z
N ASP A 1 -37.19 30.90 13.54
CA ASP A 1 -36.32 29.95 12.85
C ASP A 1 -35.33 29.20 13.78
N GLU A 2 -35.65 29.10 15.11
CA GLU A 2 -34.85 28.37 16.10
C GLU A 2 -35.52 27.04 16.43
N ILE A 3 -34.66 26.03 16.66
CA ILE A 3 -35.04 24.70 17.11
C ILE A 3 -34.47 24.48 18.50
N LEU A 4 -35.28 23.98 19.42
CA LEU A 4 -34.85 23.60 20.74
C LEU A 4 -35.11 22.11 20.96
N TYR A 5 -34.11 21.39 21.44
CA TYR A 5 -34.30 20.04 22.00
C TYR A 5 -34.77 20.17 23.44
N SER A 6 -35.82 19.47 23.81
CA SER A 6 -36.40 19.54 25.14
C SER A 6 -36.89 18.16 25.62
N PRO A 7 -36.49 17.70 26.77
CA PRO A 7 -37.18 16.60 27.44
C PRO A 7 -38.54 17.09 27.97
N MET A 8 -39.58 16.31 27.75
CA MET A 8 -40.89 16.48 28.31
C MET A 8 -40.99 15.61 29.56
N CYS A 9 -41.45 16.18 30.69
CA CYS A 9 -41.38 15.51 31.97
C CYS A 9 -42.73 15.30 32.61
N TYR A 10 -42.83 14.24 33.42
CA TYR A 10 -43.89 14.05 34.40
C TYR A 10 -43.67 14.95 35.62
N GLU A 11 -44.71 15.10 36.47
CA GLU A 11 -44.61 15.89 37.74
C GLU A 11 -43.56 15.36 38.68
N ASN A 12 -43.32 14.06 38.67
CA ASN A 12 -42.25 13.40 39.47
C ASN A 12 -40.85 13.61 38.94
N GLY A 13 -40.67 14.30 37.81
CA GLY A 13 -39.38 14.61 37.16
C GLY A 13 -38.81 13.52 36.23
N THR A 14 -39.54 12.40 36.04
CA THR A 14 -39.18 11.41 35.02
C THR A 14 -39.60 11.83 33.62
N THR A 15 -39.21 11.10 32.57
CA THR A 15 -39.34 11.55 31.18
C THR A 15 -40.61 11.01 30.54
N VAL A 16 -41.47 11.90 30.03
CA VAL A 16 -42.62 11.54 29.19
C VAL A 16 -42.12 11.15 27.79
N ASP A 17 -41.31 12.03 27.21
CA ASP A 17 -40.58 11.83 25.93
C ASP A 17 -39.57 12.95 25.71
N ASP A 18 -38.75 12.86 24.66
CA ASP A 18 -37.91 13.94 24.15
C ASP A 18 -38.41 14.42 22.80
N LEU A 19 -38.31 15.72 22.54
CA LEU A 19 -38.85 16.33 21.35
C LEU A 19 -38.04 17.54 20.86
N LEU A 20 -38.28 17.90 19.58
CA LEU A 20 -37.78 19.16 19.02
C LEU A 20 -38.89 20.18 18.95
N VAL A 21 -38.63 21.37 19.42
CA VAL A 21 -39.59 22.52 19.39
C VAL A 21 -39.12 23.49 18.31
N TYR A 22 -39.90 23.62 17.24
CA TYR A 22 -39.68 24.56 16.14
C TYR A 22 -40.52 25.82 16.36
N LYS A 23 -39.90 26.97 16.57
CA LYS A 23 -40.58 28.24 16.66
C LYS A 23 -40.81 28.84 15.26
N ARG A 24 -42.00 28.64 14.71
CA ARG A 24 -42.38 29.08 13.37
C ARG A 24 -42.85 30.55 13.30
N GLY A 25 -43.24 31.10 14.43
CA GLY A 25 -43.72 32.47 14.54
C GLY A 25 -43.80 32.93 16.00
N GLN A 26 -44.34 34.12 16.25
CA GLN A 26 -44.39 34.68 17.61
C GLN A 26 -45.20 33.79 18.57
N ASN A 27 -46.29 33.16 18.09
CA ASN A 27 -47.20 32.30 18.86
C ASN A 27 -47.51 31.00 18.10
N ASP A 28 -46.59 30.55 17.21
CA ASP A 28 -46.77 29.35 16.42
C ASP A 28 -45.59 28.42 16.57
N TYR A 29 -45.82 27.20 17.05
CA TYR A 29 -44.81 26.18 17.34
C TYR A 29 -45.18 24.87 16.68
N LEU A 30 -44.18 24.18 16.12
CA LEU A 30 -44.30 22.81 15.66
C LEU A 30 -43.50 21.93 16.60
N LEU A 31 -44.12 20.90 17.15
CA LEU A 31 -43.49 19.91 18.00
C LEU A 31 -43.23 18.66 17.20
N ILE A 32 -41.96 18.22 17.12
CA ILE A 32 -41.55 16.96 16.49
C ILE A 32 -41.29 15.95 17.59
N ILE A 33 -42.21 14.99 17.70
CA ILE A 33 -42.21 13.94 18.75
C ILE A 33 -41.84 12.59 18.16
N ASN A 34 -41.52 11.63 19.00
CA ASN A 34 -41.17 10.28 18.57
C ASN A 34 -42.38 9.56 17.95
N ALA A 35 -42.22 8.99 16.76
CA ALA A 35 -43.32 8.37 16.00
C ALA A 35 -44.01 7.22 16.75
N GLY A 36 -43.27 6.49 17.61
CA GLY A 36 -43.85 5.43 18.43
C GLY A 36 -44.70 5.92 19.63
N ASN A 37 -44.64 7.22 19.97
CA ASN A 37 -45.25 7.79 21.15
C ASN A 37 -46.32 8.85 20.81
N ILE A 38 -46.75 8.98 19.54
CA ILE A 38 -47.61 10.05 19.03
C ILE A 38 -48.89 10.20 19.91
N ASP A 39 -49.59 9.13 20.19
CA ASP A 39 -50.85 9.20 20.94
C ASP A 39 -50.62 9.60 22.40
N LYS A 40 -49.69 8.96 23.08
CA LYS A 40 -49.29 9.26 24.47
C LYS A 40 -48.86 10.72 24.66
N ASP A 41 -48.00 11.18 23.76
CA ASP A 41 -47.43 12.52 23.84
C ASP A 41 -48.48 13.59 23.50
N TYR A 42 -49.31 13.33 22.49
CA TYR A 42 -50.41 14.24 22.15
C TYR A 42 -51.44 14.35 23.29
N GLU A 43 -51.85 13.23 23.91
CA GLU A 43 -52.76 13.24 25.07
C GLU A 43 -52.16 14.02 26.23
N TRP A 44 -50.86 13.83 26.51
CA TRP A 44 -50.14 14.59 27.56
C TRP A 44 -50.10 16.08 27.28
N ILE A 45 -49.83 16.49 26.03
CA ILE A 45 -49.81 17.88 25.61
C ILE A 45 -51.20 18.49 25.70
N VAL A 46 -52.27 17.82 25.22
CA VAL A 46 -53.65 18.28 25.30
C VAL A 46 -54.09 18.48 26.74
N GLU A 47 -53.83 17.50 27.62
CA GLU A 47 -54.19 17.58 29.03
C GLU A 47 -53.56 18.79 29.75
N ASN A 48 -52.27 18.99 29.53
CA ASN A 48 -51.52 20.04 30.17
C ASN A 48 -51.70 21.44 29.50
N SER A 49 -52.20 21.49 28.29
CA SER A 49 -52.51 22.74 27.58
C SER A 49 -53.85 23.39 28.02
N LYS A 50 -54.73 22.65 28.69
CA LYS A 50 -56.07 23.16 29.15
C LYS A 50 -56.00 24.42 30.02
N LYS A 51 -54.87 24.63 30.67
CA LYS A 51 -54.64 25.80 31.56
C LYS A 51 -54.27 27.09 30.78
N PHE A 52 -54.01 26.97 29.46
CA PHE A 52 -53.49 28.02 28.64
C PHE A 52 -54.45 28.36 27.48
N ASN A 53 -54.41 29.57 26.98
CA ASN A 53 -55.14 29.96 25.78
C ASN A 53 -54.35 29.56 24.52
N VAL A 54 -54.34 28.26 24.22
CA VAL A 54 -53.61 27.67 23.08
C VAL A 54 -54.49 26.63 22.38
N GLU A 55 -54.30 26.47 21.08
CA GLU A 55 -54.93 25.42 20.26
C GLU A 55 -53.84 24.38 19.93
N THR A 56 -54.10 23.10 20.15
CA THR A 56 -53.20 22.00 19.81
C THR A 56 -53.83 21.15 18.68
N LYS A 57 -53.04 20.79 17.70
CA LYS A 57 -53.45 19.96 16.57
C LYS A 57 -52.43 18.86 16.30
N ASN A 58 -52.91 17.61 16.25
CA ASN A 58 -52.11 16.52 15.72
C ASN A 58 -52.19 16.56 14.19
N ILE A 59 -51.04 16.74 13.53
CA ILE A 59 -50.91 16.77 12.07
C ILE A 59 -50.03 15.62 11.55
N SER A 60 -49.68 14.66 12.38
CA SER A 60 -48.76 13.56 12.07
C SER A 60 -49.17 12.79 10.82
N ASP A 61 -50.48 12.55 10.63
CA ASP A 61 -51.00 11.83 9.45
C ASP A 61 -50.89 12.61 8.13
N LYS A 62 -50.54 13.89 8.17
CA LYS A 62 -50.43 14.77 6.97
C LYS A 62 -49.00 15.05 6.58
N VAL A 63 -48.05 14.89 7.48
CA VAL A 63 -46.64 15.27 7.30
C VAL A 63 -45.76 14.04 7.26
N ALA A 64 -44.91 13.99 6.27
CA ALA A 64 -43.79 13.01 6.22
C ALA A 64 -42.51 13.72 6.54
N GLN A 65 -41.59 13.00 7.20
CA GLN A 65 -40.25 13.44 7.51
C GLN A 65 -39.23 12.57 6.75
N LEU A 66 -38.37 13.19 5.98
CA LEU A 66 -37.22 12.54 5.32
C LEU A 66 -35.94 13.08 5.97
N ALA A 67 -35.03 12.19 6.33
CA ALA A 67 -33.75 12.55 6.93
C ALA A 67 -32.59 12.22 5.96
N LEU A 68 -32.02 13.24 5.34
CA LEU A 68 -30.80 13.11 4.51
C LEU A 68 -29.60 13.48 5.37
N GLN A 69 -28.80 12.49 5.71
CA GLN A 69 -27.72 12.62 6.70
C GLN A 69 -26.38 12.16 6.13
N GLY A 70 -25.31 12.80 6.52
CA GLY A 70 -23.95 12.46 6.12
C GLY A 70 -23.21 13.63 5.45
N PRO A 71 -21.90 13.48 5.19
CA PRO A 71 -21.04 14.56 4.71
C PRO A 71 -21.44 15.15 3.36
N LEU A 72 -22.19 14.42 2.53
CA LEU A 72 -22.64 14.86 1.21
C LEU A 72 -24.10 15.38 1.21
N ALA A 73 -24.76 15.43 2.36
CA ALA A 73 -26.17 15.78 2.46
C ALA A 73 -26.44 17.20 1.89
N GLU A 74 -25.61 18.19 2.22
CA GLU A 74 -25.75 19.56 1.72
C GLU A 74 -25.52 19.64 0.21
N GLU A 75 -24.49 18.98 -0.32
CA GLU A 75 -24.22 18.95 -1.76
C GLU A 75 -25.39 18.36 -2.55
N ILE A 76 -25.93 17.25 -2.09
CA ILE A 76 -27.01 16.55 -2.79
C ILE A 76 -28.31 17.35 -2.72
N LEU A 77 -28.69 17.83 -1.52
CA LEU A 77 -29.92 18.59 -1.36
C LEU A 77 -29.87 19.93 -2.09
N SER A 78 -28.71 20.57 -2.19
CA SER A 78 -28.53 21.83 -2.91
C SER A 78 -28.86 21.74 -4.40
N LYS A 79 -28.80 20.55 -5.00
CA LYS A 79 -29.16 20.33 -6.40
C LYS A 79 -30.66 20.15 -6.61
N LEU A 80 -31.39 19.90 -5.53
CA LEU A 80 -32.86 19.67 -5.52
C LEU A 80 -33.66 20.88 -5.04
N THR A 81 -32.98 21.97 -4.69
CA THR A 81 -33.59 23.22 -4.21
C THR A 81 -32.85 24.44 -4.75
N ASN A 82 -33.56 25.55 -4.90
CA ASN A 82 -32.96 26.85 -5.22
C ASN A 82 -32.55 27.62 -3.95
N GLN A 83 -32.76 27.06 -2.77
CA GLN A 83 -32.40 27.68 -1.50
C GLN A 83 -30.91 27.47 -1.22
N ASP A 84 -30.20 28.53 -0.83
CA ASP A 84 -28.87 28.41 -0.28
C ASP A 84 -28.94 27.73 1.10
N LEU A 85 -28.57 26.45 1.15
CA LEU A 85 -28.63 25.64 2.37
C LEU A 85 -27.51 26.01 3.37
N SER A 86 -26.44 26.65 2.93
CA SER A 86 -25.36 27.13 3.82
C SER A 86 -25.86 28.18 4.82
N GLN A 87 -26.95 28.86 4.51
CA GLN A 87 -27.63 29.83 5.38
C GLN A 87 -28.49 29.18 6.48
N ILE A 88 -28.67 27.88 6.46
CA ILE A 88 -29.35 27.15 7.52
C ILE A 88 -28.29 26.64 8.50
N GLU A 89 -28.11 27.35 9.59
CA GLU A 89 -27.18 26.96 10.66
C GLU A 89 -27.66 25.70 11.40
N PHE A 90 -26.76 25.02 12.10
CA PHE A 90 -27.11 23.86 12.93
C PHE A 90 -28.15 24.23 13.99
N TYR A 91 -29.23 23.40 14.11
CA TYR A 91 -30.43 23.66 14.93
C TYR A 91 -31.20 24.89 14.49
N LYS A 92 -31.16 25.19 13.19
CA LYS A 92 -32.04 26.18 12.55
C LYS A 92 -32.84 25.51 11.44
N PHE A 93 -33.92 26.19 11.00
CA PHE A 93 -34.78 25.73 9.90
C PHE A 93 -35.26 26.88 9.04
N LYS A 94 -35.70 26.56 7.84
CA LYS A 94 -36.46 27.46 6.96
C LYS A 94 -37.75 26.82 6.54
N GLN A 95 -38.82 27.66 6.46
CA GLN A 95 -40.17 27.27 5.97
C GLN A 95 -40.28 27.60 4.50
N ASN A 96 -41.19 26.92 3.81
CA ASN A 96 -41.49 27.13 2.40
C ASN A 96 -40.27 27.01 1.47
N VAL A 97 -39.35 26.15 1.81
CA VAL A 97 -38.22 25.80 0.94
C VAL A 97 -38.77 24.94 -0.19
N ASP A 98 -38.55 25.36 -1.43
CA ASP A 98 -38.88 24.53 -2.58
C ASP A 98 -37.92 23.38 -2.69
N VAL A 99 -38.39 22.14 -2.57
CA VAL A 99 -37.61 20.93 -2.80
C VAL A 99 -38.31 20.13 -3.90
N CYS A 100 -37.68 20.07 -5.07
CA CYS A 100 -38.20 19.42 -6.27
C CYS A 100 -39.58 19.98 -6.71
N GLY A 101 -39.84 21.27 -6.51
CA GLY A 101 -41.12 21.93 -6.83
C GLY A 101 -42.18 21.80 -5.74
N GLU A 102 -41.84 21.30 -4.54
CA GLU A 102 -42.79 21.10 -3.42
C GLU A 102 -42.37 21.93 -2.21
N PRO A 103 -43.31 22.63 -1.56
CA PRO A 103 -43.00 23.46 -0.38
C PRO A 103 -42.72 22.56 0.85
N CYS A 104 -41.54 22.71 1.43
CA CYS A 104 -41.09 21.94 2.58
C CYS A 104 -40.63 22.83 3.73
N ILE A 105 -40.58 22.30 4.93
CA ILE A 105 -39.74 22.81 6.01
C ILE A 105 -38.45 22.03 5.95
N VAL A 106 -37.33 22.73 5.89
CA VAL A 106 -36.00 22.10 5.88
C VAL A 106 -35.22 22.60 7.09
N SER A 107 -34.77 21.67 7.92
CA SER A 107 -33.96 21.95 9.10
C SER A 107 -32.58 21.28 9.02
N ARG A 108 -31.59 21.93 9.59
CA ARG A 108 -30.25 21.33 9.74
C ARG A 108 -30.16 20.64 11.09
N THR A 109 -30.87 19.54 11.17
CA THR A 109 -30.97 18.65 12.34
C THR A 109 -30.80 17.19 11.90
N GLY A 110 -30.66 16.27 12.86
CA GLY A 110 -30.57 14.86 12.59
C GLY A 110 -30.25 14.05 13.84
N TYR A 111 -30.27 12.72 13.69
CA TYR A 111 -30.10 11.75 14.78
C TYR A 111 -28.93 10.80 14.51
N THR A 112 -27.88 11.31 13.89
CA THR A 112 -26.73 10.50 13.41
C THR A 112 -25.36 10.98 13.91
N GLY A 113 -25.31 12.19 14.46
CA GLY A 113 -24.04 12.87 14.77
C GLY A 113 -23.31 13.44 13.55
N GLU A 114 -23.84 13.20 12.36
CA GLU A 114 -23.34 13.71 11.11
C GLU A 114 -23.99 15.06 10.76
N ASP A 115 -23.48 15.75 9.74
CA ASP A 115 -24.17 16.87 9.13
C ASP A 115 -25.34 16.35 8.30
N GLY A 116 -26.41 17.13 8.20
CA GLY A 116 -27.57 16.67 7.44
C GLY A 116 -28.78 17.54 7.62
N PHE A 117 -29.84 17.17 6.91
CA PHE A 117 -31.09 17.88 6.89
C PHE A 117 -32.27 16.95 7.15
N GLU A 118 -33.24 17.45 7.88
CA GLU A 118 -34.57 16.85 7.98
C GLU A 118 -35.55 17.68 7.15
N ILE A 119 -36.28 17.00 6.27
CA ILE A 119 -37.19 17.60 5.30
C ILE A 119 -38.60 17.18 5.69
N TYR A 120 -39.43 18.13 6.07
CA TYR A 120 -40.85 17.91 6.42
C TYR A 120 -41.72 18.38 5.27
N CYS A 121 -42.48 17.49 4.70
CA CYS A 121 -43.33 17.75 3.52
C CYS A 121 -44.72 17.12 3.67
N ASP A 122 -45.67 17.47 2.78
CA ASP A 122 -46.93 16.75 2.69
C ASP A 122 -46.66 15.26 2.38
N LYS A 123 -47.35 14.36 3.05
CA LYS A 123 -47.17 12.92 2.88
C LYS A 123 -47.28 12.43 1.44
N ASN A 124 -48.13 13.09 0.63
CA ASN A 124 -48.38 12.67 -0.74
C ASN A 124 -47.23 12.96 -1.70
N VAL A 125 -46.32 13.87 -1.33
CA VAL A 125 -45.14 14.23 -2.14
C VAL A 125 -43.87 13.61 -1.62
N ALA A 126 -43.88 12.96 -0.46
CA ALA A 126 -42.72 12.36 0.16
C ALA A 126 -41.98 11.36 -0.76
N GLN A 127 -42.74 10.52 -1.48
CA GLN A 127 -42.15 9.56 -2.43
C GLN A 127 -41.44 10.26 -3.60
N LYS A 128 -41.98 11.37 -4.09
CA LYS A 128 -41.35 12.18 -5.15
C LYS A 128 -39.99 12.70 -4.69
N ILE A 129 -39.95 13.30 -3.50
CA ILE A 129 -38.71 13.87 -2.92
C ILE A 129 -37.70 12.75 -2.62
N TRP A 130 -38.14 11.64 -2.04
CA TRP A 130 -37.31 10.46 -1.77
C TRP A 130 -36.63 9.95 -3.04
N ASN A 131 -37.40 9.74 -4.11
CA ASN A 131 -36.87 9.26 -5.38
C ASN A 131 -35.91 10.27 -6.00
N ALA A 132 -36.18 11.57 -5.94
CA ALA A 132 -35.28 12.61 -6.44
C ALA A 132 -33.95 12.64 -5.68
N ILE A 133 -33.97 12.46 -4.36
CA ILE A 133 -32.73 12.35 -3.55
C ILE A 133 -31.89 11.13 -3.97
N LEU A 134 -32.55 9.98 -4.18
CA LEU A 134 -31.83 8.77 -4.62
C LEU A 134 -31.29 8.90 -6.06
N GLU A 135 -32.04 9.52 -6.96
CA GLU A 135 -31.64 9.75 -8.34
C GLU A 135 -30.46 10.72 -8.44
N GLU A 136 -30.49 11.83 -7.68
CA GLU A 136 -29.38 12.79 -7.65
C GLU A 136 -28.16 12.20 -6.95
N GLY A 137 -28.36 11.49 -5.85
CA GLY A 137 -27.29 10.93 -5.04
C GLY A 137 -26.60 9.71 -5.68
N LYS A 138 -27.35 8.94 -6.49
CA LYS A 138 -26.90 7.66 -7.10
C LYS A 138 -26.28 6.73 -6.06
N GLU A 139 -25.08 6.22 -6.32
CA GLU A 139 -24.34 5.35 -5.40
C GLU A 139 -23.88 6.05 -4.12
N ARG A 140 -23.92 7.38 -4.08
CA ARG A 140 -23.51 8.20 -2.93
C ARG A 140 -24.58 8.34 -1.84
N VAL A 141 -25.80 7.94 -2.13
CA VAL A 141 -26.93 7.92 -1.17
C VAL A 141 -27.49 6.52 -1.09
N VAL A 142 -27.57 6.01 0.13
CA VAL A 142 -28.07 4.66 0.40
C VAL A 142 -29.26 4.76 1.36
N PRO A 143 -30.40 4.10 1.07
CA PRO A 143 -31.50 3.97 2.03
C PRO A 143 -31.00 3.28 3.31
N ALA A 144 -31.25 3.91 4.45
CA ALA A 144 -30.83 3.42 5.76
C ALA A 144 -32.01 2.86 6.54
N GLY A 145 -31.84 1.65 7.08
CA GLY A 145 -32.86 1.03 7.94
C GLY A 145 -32.69 1.42 9.42
N LEU A 146 -33.62 0.96 10.26
CA LEU A 146 -33.63 1.24 11.69
C LEU A 146 -32.35 0.79 12.42
N GLY A 147 -31.74 -0.30 11.98
CA GLY A 147 -30.45 -0.76 12.53
C GLY A 147 -29.32 0.24 12.30
N ALA A 148 -29.23 0.87 11.12
CA ALA A 148 -28.27 1.92 10.84
C ALA A 148 -28.56 3.18 11.70
N ARG A 149 -29.83 3.59 11.83
CA ARG A 149 -30.24 4.68 12.70
C ARG A 149 -29.82 4.44 14.15
N ASP A 150 -30.01 3.22 14.67
CA ASP A 150 -29.66 2.87 16.05
C ASP A 150 -28.14 2.82 16.28
N THR A 151 -27.36 2.31 15.31
CA THR A 151 -25.91 2.33 15.42
C THR A 151 -25.33 3.75 15.39
N LEU A 152 -25.76 4.57 14.45
CA LEU A 152 -25.28 5.94 14.28
C LEU A 152 -25.56 6.80 15.52
N ARG A 153 -26.84 6.78 16.03
CA ARG A 153 -27.18 7.55 17.24
C ARG A 153 -26.37 7.09 18.46
N SER A 154 -26.13 5.78 18.58
CA SER A 154 -25.41 5.20 19.71
C SER A 154 -23.93 5.57 19.70
N GLU A 155 -23.29 5.64 18.52
CA GLU A 155 -21.90 6.07 18.37
C GLU A 155 -21.64 7.49 18.88
N VAL A 156 -22.65 8.35 18.81
CA VAL A 156 -22.60 9.74 19.32
C VAL A 156 -23.34 9.93 20.64
N ASN A 157 -23.82 8.85 21.26
CA ASN A 157 -24.51 8.83 22.54
C ASN A 157 -25.80 9.70 22.59
N LEU A 158 -26.56 9.75 21.51
CA LEU A 158 -27.89 10.34 21.53
C LEU A 158 -28.87 9.38 22.21
N PRO A 159 -29.69 9.87 23.16
CA PRO A 159 -30.64 9.02 23.89
C PRO A 159 -31.78 8.59 23.00
N LEU A 160 -32.39 7.45 23.32
CA LEU A 160 -33.62 6.95 22.74
C LEU A 160 -34.64 6.69 23.84
N TYR A 161 -35.90 7.15 23.67
CA TYR A 161 -36.97 6.85 24.59
C TYR A 161 -37.24 5.32 24.69
N GLY A 162 -37.40 4.83 25.91
CA GLY A 162 -37.46 3.41 26.21
C GLY A 162 -36.10 2.74 26.44
N HIS A 163 -34.98 3.48 26.25
CA HIS A 163 -33.61 3.03 26.49
C HIS A 163 -32.91 3.88 27.53
N GLU A 164 -32.40 5.07 27.15
CA GLU A 164 -31.66 5.98 28.03
C GLU A 164 -32.60 6.91 28.81
N ILE A 165 -33.78 7.15 28.31
CA ILE A 165 -34.83 7.95 28.94
C ILE A 165 -36.16 7.17 28.93
N SER A 166 -36.93 7.28 29.99
CA SER A 166 -38.24 6.59 30.15
C SER A 166 -39.04 7.16 31.28
N GLU A 167 -40.19 6.58 31.56
CA GLU A 167 -41.06 6.89 32.71
C GLU A 167 -40.36 6.63 34.08
N GLU A 168 -39.25 5.87 34.08
CA GLU A 168 -38.47 5.54 35.26
C GLU A 168 -37.15 6.28 35.34
N ILE A 169 -36.76 6.97 34.28
CA ILE A 169 -35.43 7.59 34.13
C ILE A 169 -35.59 9.10 33.97
N PRO A 170 -35.18 9.90 34.95
CA PRO A 170 -35.14 11.35 34.83
C PRO A 170 -34.09 11.82 33.80
N PRO A 171 -34.32 12.94 33.09
CA PRO A 171 -33.34 13.47 32.11
C PRO A 171 -32.03 13.84 32.76
N LEU A 172 -31.95 14.13 34.05
CA LEU A 172 -30.72 14.42 34.75
C LEU A 172 -29.83 13.18 34.90
N GLU A 173 -30.39 11.98 35.08
CA GLU A 173 -29.63 10.71 35.13
C GLU A 173 -29.17 10.29 33.74
N ALA A 174 -29.95 10.59 32.69
CA ALA A 174 -29.58 10.36 31.30
C ALA A 174 -28.52 11.29 30.73
N GLY A 175 -28.01 12.23 31.56
CA GLY A 175 -26.98 13.19 31.14
C GLY A 175 -27.49 14.36 30.32
N LEU A 176 -28.79 14.63 30.33
CA LEU A 176 -29.46 15.73 29.62
C LEU A 176 -29.58 17.02 30.44
N SER A 177 -28.81 17.18 31.50
CA SER A 177 -28.88 18.32 32.40
C SER A 177 -28.65 19.67 31.72
N ILE A 178 -27.97 19.73 30.59
CA ILE A 178 -27.77 20.97 29.79
C ILE A 178 -29.08 21.49 29.19
N PHE A 179 -30.05 20.59 28.91
CA PHE A 179 -31.32 20.89 28.33
C PHE A 179 -32.42 21.17 29.37
N VAL A 180 -32.14 20.88 30.66
CA VAL A 180 -33.08 21.13 31.78
C VAL A 180 -32.72 22.48 32.44
N LYS A 181 -33.49 23.50 32.12
CA LYS A 181 -33.29 24.89 32.59
C LYS A 181 -34.04 25.13 33.91
N LEU A 182 -33.44 24.74 35.04
CA LEU A 182 -34.01 24.84 36.41
C LEU A 182 -34.18 26.30 36.90
N ASP A 183 -33.61 27.28 36.20
CA ASP A 183 -33.76 28.71 36.43
C ASP A 183 -34.98 29.35 35.79
N LYS A 184 -35.71 28.66 34.87
CA LYS A 184 -36.99 29.11 34.34
C LYS A 184 -38.03 29.28 35.45
N ASP A 185 -39.01 30.16 35.20
CA ASP A 185 -40.04 30.48 36.22
C ASP A 185 -40.85 29.24 36.62
N ASP A 186 -41.34 28.48 35.67
CA ASP A 186 -42.04 27.22 35.93
C ASP A 186 -42.04 26.27 34.75
N PHE A 187 -42.10 24.97 35.00
CA PHE A 187 -42.37 23.88 34.05
C PHE A 187 -42.70 22.59 34.78
N ILE A 188 -43.40 21.66 34.13
CA ILE A 188 -43.81 20.37 34.73
C ILE A 188 -42.62 19.57 35.17
N GLY A 189 -42.59 19.11 36.45
CA GLY A 189 -41.50 18.33 37.01
C GLY A 189 -40.34 19.16 37.58
N LYS A 190 -40.41 20.51 37.52
CA LYS A 190 -39.31 21.39 37.97
C LYS A 190 -38.87 21.13 39.42
N ASP A 191 -39.80 21.05 40.36
CA ASP A 191 -39.47 20.89 41.78
C ASP A 191 -38.82 19.54 42.09
N SER A 192 -39.35 18.47 41.46
CA SER A 192 -38.76 17.14 41.54
C SER A 192 -37.33 17.09 40.98
N LEU A 193 -37.11 17.72 39.82
CA LEU A 193 -35.78 17.80 39.20
C LEU A 193 -34.83 18.69 40.00
N LYS A 194 -35.31 19.77 40.64
CA LYS A 194 -34.49 20.57 41.59
C LYS A 194 -34.08 19.76 42.82
N ALA A 195 -35.04 19.01 43.40
CA ALA A 195 -34.72 18.13 44.52
C ALA A 195 -33.70 17.06 44.16
N LEU A 196 -33.86 16.40 43.00
CA LEU A 196 -32.93 15.39 42.52
C LEU A 196 -31.52 15.98 42.30
N LYS A 197 -31.41 17.18 41.69
CA LYS A 197 -30.14 17.85 41.49
C LYS A 197 -29.44 18.23 42.83
N LYS A 198 -30.25 18.61 43.85
CA LYS A 198 -29.73 19.00 45.17
C LYS A 198 -29.26 17.80 45.99
N SER A 199 -29.94 16.66 45.92
CA SER A 199 -29.52 15.41 46.58
C SER A 199 -28.35 14.69 45.90
N GLY A 200 -28.03 15.09 44.64
CA GLY A 200 -27.18 14.33 43.74
C GLY A 200 -27.96 13.21 43.05
N ASN A 201 -27.70 13.00 41.77
CA ASN A 201 -28.34 11.90 41.04
C ASN A 201 -27.86 10.56 41.62
N ALA A 202 -28.79 9.68 41.96
CA ALA A 202 -28.46 8.35 42.45
C ALA A 202 -27.77 7.51 41.39
N ARG A 203 -28.19 7.67 40.16
CA ARG A 203 -27.66 6.95 38.98
C ARG A 203 -27.16 7.93 37.94
N LYS A 204 -26.33 7.41 37.00
CA LYS A 204 -25.75 8.20 35.90
C LYS A 204 -25.54 7.34 34.66
N LEU A 205 -25.87 7.90 33.52
CA LEU A 205 -25.57 7.30 32.22
C LEU A 205 -24.09 7.34 31.93
N VAL A 206 -23.50 6.17 31.64
CA VAL A 206 -22.12 5.99 31.21
C VAL A 206 -22.04 5.33 29.84
N ALA A 207 -20.93 5.55 29.14
CA ALA A 207 -20.60 4.82 27.93
C ALA A 207 -19.51 3.79 28.28
N PHE A 208 -19.55 2.61 27.66
CA PHE A 208 -18.55 1.57 27.86
C PHE A 208 -18.13 0.89 26.56
N GLU A 209 -16.92 0.37 26.54
CA GLU A 209 -16.40 -0.53 25.50
C GLU A 209 -16.17 -1.93 26.09
N LEU A 210 -16.53 -2.99 25.35
CA LEU A 210 -16.21 -4.34 25.76
C LEU A 210 -14.72 -4.61 25.57
N THR A 211 -14.09 -5.16 26.61
CA THR A 211 -12.71 -5.64 26.55
C THR A 211 -12.61 -7.15 26.34
N GLY A 212 -13.74 -7.85 26.43
CA GLY A 212 -13.87 -9.29 26.21
C GLY A 212 -14.78 -9.64 25.02
N LYS A 213 -14.78 -10.92 24.63
CA LYS A 213 -15.66 -11.41 23.56
C LYS A 213 -17.09 -11.61 24.08
N GLY A 214 -18.05 -10.95 23.46
CA GLY A 214 -19.47 -11.09 23.77
C GLY A 214 -20.32 -10.10 22.98
N MET A 215 -21.63 -10.29 22.99
CA MET A 215 -22.62 -9.33 22.50
C MET A 215 -23.51 -8.93 23.66
N VAL A 216 -23.60 -7.64 23.89
CA VAL A 216 -24.39 -7.04 24.99
C VAL A 216 -25.59 -6.32 24.40
N ARG A 217 -26.72 -6.36 25.11
CA ARG A 217 -27.97 -5.69 24.73
C ARG A 217 -28.58 -4.99 25.94
N GLY A 218 -29.53 -4.12 25.71
CA GLY A 218 -30.30 -3.46 26.76
C GLY A 218 -30.94 -4.47 27.73
N GLY A 219 -31.02 -4.09 28.99
CA GLY A 219 -31.59 -4.89 30.07
C GLY A 219 -30.63 -5.89 30.76
N TYR A 220 -29.36 -5.93 30.38
CA TYR A 220 -28.38 -6.75 31.08
C TYR A 220 -27.79 -6.01 32.30
N ASP A 221 -27.62 -6.73 33.41
CA ASP A 221 -27.06 -6.17 34.62
C ASP A 221 -25.60 -5.78 34.45
N VAL A 222 -25.21 -4.66 35.06
CA VAL A 222 -23.82 -4.20 35.21
C VAL A 222 -23.35 -4.50 36.61
N GLU A 223 -22.22 -5.17 36.72
CA GLU A 223 -21.63 -5.58 37.99
C GLU A 223 -20.25 -4.97 38.19
N ILE A 224 -19.95 -4.61 39.45
CA ILE A 224 -18.60 -4.26 39.93
C ILE A 224 -18.35 -5.05 41.20
N ASP A 225 -17.22 -5.74 41.28
CA ASP A 225 -16.83 -6.54 42.45
C ASP A 225 -17.90 -7.56 42.90
N GLY A 226 -18.73 -8.05 41.98
CA GLY A 226 -19.80 -9.02 42.22
C GLY A 226 -21.13 -8.44 42.67
N GLU A 227 -21.24 -7.12 42.80
CA GLU A 227 -22.47 -6.39 43.08
C GLU A 227 -23.11 -5.81 41.83
N VAL A 228 -24.42 -5.90 41.68
CA VAL A 228 -25.15 -5.25 40.61
C VAL A 228 -25.27 -3.76 40.89
N VAL A 229 -24.67 -2.94 40.05
CA VAL A 229 -24.61 -1.48 40.19
C VAL A 229 -25.47 -0.74 39.18
N GLY A 230 -26.18 -1.44 38.31
CA GLY A 230 -27.06 -0.84 37.27
C GLY A 230 -27.35 -1.80 36.12
N PHE A 231 -27.78 -1.24 35.01
CA PHE A 231 -28.16 -2.03 33.82
C PHE A 231 -27.76 -1.34 32.53
N VAL A 232 -27.55 -2.16 31.48
CA VAL A 232 -27.29 -1.70 30.13
C VAL A 232 -28.56 -1.13 29.50
N THR A 233 -28.51 0.06 28.94
CA THR A 233 -29.60 0.67 28.16
C THR A 233 -29.50 0.31 26.69
N THR A 234 -28.27 0.41 26.11
CA THR A 234 -27.99 0.08 24.72
C THR A 234 -26.67 -0.64 24.60
N GLY A 235 -26.58 -1.66 23.73
CA GLY A 235 -25.35 -2.37 23.44
C GLY A 235 -25.37 -2.94 22.02
N LEU A 236 -24.30 -2.65 21.23
CA LEU A 236 -24.20 -3.04 19.83
C LEU A 236 -22.74 -3.11 19.38
N LYS A 237 -22.52 -3.67 18.19
CA LYS A 237 -21.23 -3.55 17.51
C LYS A 237 -21.27 -2.29 16.64
N SER A 238 -20.37 -1.33 16.91
CA SER A 238 -20.20 -0.14 16.07
C SER A 238 -19.52 -0.52 14.76
N PRO A 239 -20.13 -0.26 13.60
CA PRO A 239 -19.47 -0.46 12.30
C PRO A 239 -18.33 0.52 12.07
N THR A 240 -18.49 1.77 12.51
CA THR A 240 -17.49 2.85 12.31
C THR A 240 -16.21 2.60 13.11
N LEU A 241 -16.34 2.09 14.35
CA LEU A 241 -15.22 1.90 15.27
C LEU A 241 -14.69 0.45 15.29
N ASP A 242 -15.41 -0.48 14.66
CA ASP A 242 -15.20 -1.94 14.71
C ASP A 242 -15.08 -2.49 16.16
N LYS A 243 -15.81 -1.86 17.10
CA LYS A 243 -15.82 -2.20 18.52
C LYS A 243 -17.22 -2.52 19.01
N PHE A 244 -17.30 -3.32 20.08
CA PHE A 244 -18.55 -3.46 20.82
C PHE A 244 -18.64 -2.33 21.84
N ILE A 245 -19.64 -1.49 21.69
CA ILE A 245 -19.90 -0.32 22.53
C ILE A 245 -21.30 -0.40 23.15
N GLY A 246 -21.49 0.34 24.21
CA GLY A 246 -22.82 0.45 24.82
C GLY A 246 -22.94 1.58 25.82
N MET A 247 -24.18 1.82 26.23
CA MET A 247 -24.52 2.74 27.30
C MET A 247 -25.21 1.99 28.45
N ALA A 248 -25.00 2.46 29.65
CA ALA A 248 -25.60 1.88 30.84
C ALA A 248 -25.94 2.98 31.85
N ILE A 249 -26.97 2.76 32.64
CA ILE A 249 -27.29 3.58 33.81
C ILE A 249 -26.81 2.81 35.05
N ILE A 250 -25.86 3.41 35.79
CA ILE A 250 -25.23 2.81 36.95
C ILE A 250 -25.20 3.79 38.14
N ASP A 251 -24.91 3.29 39.31
CA ASP A 251 -24.74 4.11 40.51
C ASP A 251 -23.72 5.22 40.29
N SER A 252 -24.05 6.44 40.70
CA SER A 252 -23.26 7.64 40.37
C SER A 252 -21.86 7.63 40.97
N ASP A 253 -21.68 7.03 42.14
CA ASP A 253 -20.38 6.91 42.83
C ASP A 253 -19.42 5.96 42.12
N LYS A 254 -19.93 5.04 41.30
CA LYS A 254 -19.20 4.09 40.47
C LYS A 254 -18.94 4.57 39.04
N ALA A 255 -19.58 5.64 38.62
CA ALA A 255 -19.59 6.13 37.22
C ALA A 255 -18.33 6.94 36.84
N ARG A 256 -17.14 6.30 36.86
CA ARG A 256 -15.86 6.93 36.55
C ARG A 256 -15.26 6.40 35.23
N VAL A 257 -14.75 7.29 34.41
CA VAL A 257 -14.01 6.88 33.16
C VAL A 257 -12.77 6.09 33.57
N GLY A 258 -12.56 4.94 32.88
CA GLY A 258 -11.50 3.99 33.22
C GLY A 258 -11.89 2.91 34.22
N GLN A 259 -13.10 2.98 34.84
CA GLN A 259 -13.60 1.94 35.72
C GLN A 259 -13.88 0.67 34.94
N GLU A 260 -13.31 -0.44 35.36
CA GLU A 260 -13.65 -1.77 34.86
C GLU A 260 -15.01 -2.21 35.40
N ILE A 261 -15.83 -2.78 34.54
CA ILE A 261 -17.17 -3.28 34.85
C ILE A 261 -17.37 -4.65 34.19
N GLY A 262 -18.26 -5.45 34.76
CA GLY A 262 -18.70 -6.70 34.17
C GLY A 262 -20.16 -6.59 33.70
N ILE A 263 -20.48 -7.13 32.55
CA ILE A 263 -21.85 -7.18 32.03
C ILE A 263 -22.35 -8.62 32.09
N ARG A 264 -23.44 -8.87 32.83
CA ARG A 264 -24.03 -10.20 33.03
C ARG A 264 -24.83 -10.66 31.84
N VAL A 265 -24.19 -11.43 30.96
CA VAL A 265 -24.86 -12.04 29.78
C VAL A 265 -25.19 -13.49 30.12
N ARG A 266 -26.42 -13.73 30.56
CA ARG A 266 -26.84 -15.05 31.09
C ARG A 266 -25.97 -15.48 32.26
N LYS A 267 -25.17 -16.56 32.08
CA LYS A 267 -24.28 -17.08 33.12
C LYS A 267 -22.83 -16.56 33.05
N LYS A 268 -22.53 -15.72 32.03
CA LYS A 268 -21.18 -15.20 31.82
C LYS A 268 -21.09 -13.72 32.17
N LEU A 269 -20.02 -13.33 32.79
CA LEU A 269 -19.63 -11.94 33.01
C LEU A 269 -18.70 -11.53 31.85
N VAL A 270 -19.13 -10.56 31.07
CA VAL A 270 -18.35 -10.03 29.94
C VAL A 270 -17.65 -8.76 30.42
N PRO A 271 -16.31 -8.71 30.40
CA PRO A 271 -15.59 -7.54 30.86
C PRO A 271 -15.74 -6.35 29.90
N ALA A 272 -15.84 -5.17 30.49
CA ALA A 272 -15.95 -3.90 29.80
C ALA A 272 -15.26 -2.78 30.62
N VAL A 273 -15.03 -1.64 29.99
CA VAL A 273 -14.46 -0.46 30.64
C VAL A 273 -15.29 0.78 30.33
N ILE A 274 -15.54 1.63 31.32
CA ILE A 274 -16.22 2.90 31.14
C ILE A 274 -15.32 3.87 30.38
N VAL A 275 -15.85 4.44 29.29
CA VAL A 275 -15.11 5.36 28.40
C VAL A 275 -15.74 6.75 28.35
N LYS A 276 -15.01 7.70 27.81
CA LYS A 276 -15.48 9.07 27.62
C LYS A 276 -16.51 9.14 26.49
N ARG A 277 -17.59 9.92 26.69
CA ARG A 277 -18.60 10.21 25.66
C ARG A 277 -18.23 11.43 24.81
N PRO A 278 -18.65 11.51 23.55
CA PRO A 278 -19.19 10.44 22.70
C PRO A 278 -18.08 9.50 22.20
N PHE A 279 -18.47 8.31 21.68
CA PHE A 279 -17.52 7.37 21.07
C PHE A 279 -16.96 7.90 19.74
N TYR A 280 -17.82 8.54 18.95
CA TYR A 280 -17.49 9.11 17.63
C TYR A 280 -17.73 10.62 17.62
N LYS A 281 -16.88 11.34 16.89
CA LYS A 281 -17.05 12.76 16.55
C LYS A 281 -16.73 12.95 15.09
N LYS A 282 -17.63 13.60 14.35
CA LYS A 282 -17.40 13.95 12.95
C LYS A 282 -16.15 14.81 12.79
N GLN A 283 -15.35 14.53 11.74
CA GLN A 283 -14.07 15.18 11.52
C GLN A 283 -14.02 16.12 10.30
N TYR A 284 -15.09 16.12 9.46
CA TYR A 284 -15.08 16.78 8.17
C TYR A 284 -15.61 18.23 8.18
N LYS A 285 -16.39 18.65 9.17
CA LYS A 285 -16.69 20.07 9.39
C LYS A 285 -16.06 20.49 10.72
N LYS A 286 -14.94 21.16 10.61
CA LYS A 286 -14.46 21.99 11.72
C LYS A 286 -15.43 23.17 11.79
N GLU A 287 -16.00 23.45 12.98
CA GLU A 287 -16.52 24.79 13.26
C GLU A 287 -15.49 25.77 12.76
N GLU A 288 -15.90 26.83 12.05
CA GLU A 288 -15.05 27.97 11.79
C GLU A 288 -14.68 28.65 13.12
N VAL A 289 -13.79 28.00 13.84
CA VAL A 289 -12.88 28.75 14.67
C VAL A 289 -12.10 29.57 13.63
N LYS A 290 -12.21 30.89 13.65
CA LYS A 290 -11.25 31.80 13.01
C LYS A 290 -9.88 31.54 13.66
N VAL A 291 -9.30 30.41 13.35
CA VAL A 291 -7.90 30.15 13.52
C VAL A 291 -7.25 30.98 12.41
N LYS A 292 -6.48 32.02 12.78
CA LYS A 292 -5.45 32.51 11.88
C LYS A 292 -4.83 31.26 11.22
N GLU A 293 -4.88 31.22 9.89
CA GLU A 293 -4.34 30.11 9.11
C GLU A 293 -2.83 29.95 9.40
N TYR A 294 -2.55 29.24 10.46
CA TYR A 294 -1.22 28.71 10.68
C TYR A 294 -1.24 27.25 10.24
N LYS A 295 -0.85 27.00 9.00
CA LYS A 295 -0.65 25.63 8.48
C LYS A 295 0.61 25.04 9.12
N GLN A 296 0.46 24.51 10.32
CA GLN A 296 1.53 23.73 10.91
C GLN A 296 1.55 22.34 10.25
N TYR A 297 2.61 22.05 9.54
CA TYR A 297 2.82 20.74 8.94
C TYR A 297 3.20 19.72 10.04
N PRO A 298 2.70 18.45 9.97
CA PRO A 298 2.92 17.46 11.02
C PRO A 298 4.40 17.16 11.34
N TYR A 299 5.29 17.42 10.40
CA TYR A 299 6.73 17.17 10.52
C TYR A 299 7.55 18.39 10.96
N ILE A 300 6.93 19.55 11.12
CA ILE A 300 7.60 20.76 11.60
C ILE A 300 7.21 20.93 13.07
N PRO A 301 8.15 20.74 14.02
CA PRO A 301 7.83 20.74 15.44
C PRO A 301 7.63 22.16 16.02
N ALA A 302 8.18 23.19 15.37
CA ALA A 302 8.08 24.54 15.86
C ALA A 302 6.65 25.09 15.75
N THR A 303 6.13 25.63 16.85
CA THR A 303 4.85 26.34 16.88
C THR A 303 5.04 27.81 16.47
N HIS A 304 3.94 28.52 16.19
CA HIS A 304 4.00 29.96 15.93
C HIS A 304 4.60 30.74 17.12
N GLU A 305 4.33 30.32 18.35
CA GLU A 305 4.94 30.93 19.54
C GLU A 305 6.45 30.72 19.58
N ASP A 306 6.92 29.54 19.20
CA ASP A 306 8.36 29.26 19.13
C ASP A 306 9.02 30.06 18.01
N GLU A 307 8.38 30.20 16.84
CA GLU A 307 8.83 31.03 15.74
C GLU A 307 9.00 32.49 16.20
N GLN A 308 7.99 33.06 16.89
CA GLN A 308 8.07 34.42 17.40
C GLN A 308 9.19 34.59 18.44
N LYS A 309 9.43 33.62 19.29
CA LYS A 309 10.55 33.64 20.23
C LYS A 309 11.89 33.62 19.51
N MET A 310 12.01 32.81 18.44
CA MET A 310 13.24 32.73 17.63
C MET A 310 13.49 34.00 16.86
N LEU A 311 12.49 34.60 16.21
CA LEU A 311 12.59 35.86 15.50
C LEU A 311 13.03 37.00 16.45
N LYS A 312 12.45 37.04 17.66
CA LYS A 312 12.84 38.00 18.69
C LYS A 312 14.30 37.78 19.14
N ALA A 313 14.76 36.55 19.28
CA ALA A 313 16.17 36.26 19.62
C ALA A 313 17.14 36.69 18.51
N CYS A 314 16.69 36.63 17.24
CA CYS A 314 17.44 37.13 16.09
C CYS A 314 17.33 38.66 15.88
N ASN A 315 16.52 39.39 16.67
CA ASN A 315 16.20 40.78 16.51
C ASN A 315 15.60 41.17 15.15
N VAL A 316 14.76 40.30 14.59
CA VAL A 316 14.05 40.53 13.32
C VAL A 316 12.55 40.44 13.53
N GLY A 317 11.76 41.06 12.64
CA GLY A 317 10.30 41.06 12.71
C GLY A 317 9.63 39.94 11.96
N SER A 318 10.30 39.39 10.97
CA SER A 318 9.79 38.31 10.11
C SER A 318 10.89 37.35 9.65
N ILE A 319 10.50 36.18 9.11
CA ILE A 319 11.45 35.27 8.46
C ILE A 319 12.09 35.93 7.23
N ASP A 320 11.34 36.77 6.51
CA ASP A 320 11.85 37.48 5.32
C ASP A 320 13.00 38.41 5.64
N ASP A 321 13.05 38.99 6.84
CA ASP A 321 14.15 39.85 7.28
C ASP A 321 15.49 39.09 7.38
N LEU A 322 15.43 37.77 7.59
CA LEU A 322 16.62 36.88 7.61
C LEU A 322 17.24 36.70 6.22
N PHE A 323 16.48 37.02 5.16
CA PHE A 323 16.91 36.92 3.76
C PHE A 323 17.15 38.31 3.14
N SER A 324 17.37 39.34 3.96
CA SER A 324 17.57 40.72 3.50
C SER A 324 18.85 40.91 2.67
N ASP A 325 19.82 40.01 2.79
CA ASP A 325 21.06 39.99 2.00
C ASP A 325 20.88 39.35 0.59
N ILE A 326 19.71 38.74 0.32
CA ILE A 326 19.39 38.22 -1.01
C ILE A 326 18.67 39.33 -1.80
N PRO A 327 19.18 39.74 -2.98
CA PRO A 327 18.50 40.69 -3.86
C PRO A 327 17.06 40.29 -4.20
N ASP A 328 16.14 41.23 -4.22
CA ASP A 328 14.70 40.94 -4.42
C ASP A 328 14.38 40.32 -5.78
N ASP A 329 15.17 40.61 -6.81
CA ASP A 329 15.07 40.02 -8.14
C ASP A 329 15.48 38.53 -8.19
N LEU A 330 16.16 38.04 -7.16
CA LEU A 330 16.54 36.63 -7.00
C LEU A 330 15.56 35.85 -6.11
N LYS A 331 14.68 36.55 -5.39
CA LYS A 331 13.67 35.90 -4.54
C LYS A 331 12.49 35.40 -5.36
N LEU A 332 11.99 34.20 -5.00
CA LEU A 332 10.79 33.66 -5.59
C LEU A 332 9.55 34.33 -4.99
N ASN A 333 9.01 35.35 -5.67
CA ASN A 333 7.84 36.12 -5.24
C ASN A 333 6.52 35.53 -5.73
N ARG A 334 6.40 34.21 -5.75
CA ARG A 334 5.18 33.49 -6.12
C ARG A 334 5.13 32.13 -5.42
N ASP A 335 3.95 31.60 -5.28
CA ASP A 335 3.78 30.22 -4.83
C ASP A 335 4.36 29.22 -5.86
N LEU A 336 4.79 28.08 -5.36
CA LEU A 336 5.20 26.96 -6.23
C LEU A 336 3.97 26.45 -6.99
N ASN A 337 4.15 26.12 -8.27
CA ASN A 337 3.11 25.51 -9.09
C ASN A 337 3.02 24.00 -8.75
N LEU A 338 2.58 23.72 -7.53
CA LEU A 338 2.35 22.38 -7.03
C LEU A 338 0.88 22.22 -6.67
N ASP A 339 0.35 21.02 -6.87
CA ASP A 339 -0.99 20.70 -6.43
C ASP A 339 -1.11 20.86 -4.90
N GLU A 340 -2.30 21.19 -4.44
CA GLU A 340 -2.60 21.18 -3.01
C GLU A 340 -2.48 19.77 -2.45
N SER A 341 -2.15 19.69 -1.14
CA SER A 341 -2.08 18.42 -0.45
C SER A 341 -3.45 17.73 -0.46
N LYS A 342 -3.41 16.43 -0.75
CA LYS A 342 -4.61 15.59 -0.81
C LYS A 342 -4.65 14.65 0.39
N SER A 343 -5.82 14.14 0.72
CA SER A 343 -5.98 13.08 1.72
C SER A 343 -5.37 11.77 1.21
N GLU A 344 -5.06 10.85 2.12
CA GLU A 344 -4.57 9.50 1.76
C GLU A 344 -5.54 8.77 0.81
N LEU A 345 -6.85 8.91 1.04
CA LEU A 345 -7.88 8.33 0.18
C LEU A 345 -7.80 8.88 -1.25
N GLU A 346 -7.74 10.19 -1.41
CA GLU A 346 -7.65 10.84 -2.73
C GLU A 346 -6.36 10.45 -3.46
N VAL A 347 -5.22 10.41 -2.74
CA VAL A 347 -3.95 9.95 -3.32
C VAL A 347 -4.06 8.49 -3.76
N SER A 348 -4.63 7.63 -2.92
CA SER A 348 -4.85 6.22 -3.25
C SER A 348 -5.71 6.06 -4.51
N GLU A 349 -6.82 6.80 -4.63
CA GLU A 349 -7.67 6.78 -5.82
C GLU A 349 -6.92 7.24 -7.09
N ILE A 350 -6.14 8.32 -6.98
CA ILE A 350 -5.36 8.85 -8.11
C ILE A 350 -4.34 7.82 -8.57
N ILE A 351 -3.58 7.25 -7.66
CA ILE A 351 -2.54 6.26 -7.98
C ILE A 351 -3.17 4.97 -8.52
N THR A 352 -4.29 4.51 -7.95
CA THR A 352 -5.03 3.35 -8.47
C THR A 352 -5.50 3.59 -9.90
N LYS A 353 -6.10 4.76 -10.19
CA LYS A 353 -6.50 5.12 -11.57
C LYS A 353 -5.32 5.23 -12.55
N MET A 354 -4.13 5.56 -12.06
CA MET A 354 -2.91 5.52 -12.89
C MET A 354 -2.46 4.08 -13.11
N ALA A 355 -2.47 3.25 -12.07
CA ALA A 355 -2.12 1.84 -12.14
C ALA A 355 -3.04 1.06 -13.09
N ASP A 356 -4.34 1.32 -13.05
CA ASP A 356 -5.36 0.69 -13.92
C ASP A 356 -5.17 0.96 -15.43
N LYS A 357 -4.29 1.91 -15.79
CA LYS A 357 -3.91 2.15 -17.20
C LYS A 357 -2.85 1.18 -17.70
N ASN A 358 -2.18 0.46 -16.82
CA ASN A 358 -1.22 -0.56 -17.22
C ASN A 358 -1.97 -1.82 -17.66
N ILE A 359 -1.36 -2.55 -18.56
CA ILE A 359 -1.85 -3.86 -18.97
C ILE A 359 -1.17 -4.88 -18.04
N ASP A 360 -1.91 -5.53 -17.16
CA ASP A 360 -1.40 -6.44 -16.12
C ASP A 360 -1.74 -7.92 -16.37
N ASP A 361 -2.52 -8.21 -17.42
CA ASP A 361 -2.98 -9.55 -17.78
C ASP A 361 -2.28 -10.15 -19.01
N LEU A 362 -1.01 -9.76 -19.24
CA LEU A 362 -0.22 -10.24 -20.36
C LEU A 362 0.37 -11.63 -20.11
N THR A 363 0.26 -12.50 -21.13
CA THR A 363 1.03 -13.75 -21.18
C THR A 363 2.41 -13.46 -21.77
N CYS A 364 3.47 -13.60 -20.96
CA CYS A 364 4.81 -13.16 -21.35
C CYS A 364 5.62 -14.29 -22.02
N PHE A 365 6.10 -14.02 -23.24
CA PHE A 365 7.08 -14.83 -23.97
C PHE A 365 8.36 -14.03 -24.30
N LEU A 366 8.55 -12.89 -23.64
CA LEU A 366 9.74 -12.07 -23.72
C LEU A 366 10.77 -12.54 -22.66
N GLY A 367 12.03 -12.59 -23.06
CA GLY A 367 13.18 -12.87 -22.22
C GLY A 367 14.26 -11.81 -22.42
N ALA A 368 15.33 -12.19 -23.14
CA ALA A 368 16.44 -11.30 -23.51
C ALA A 368 17.14 -10.68 -22.27
N GLY A 369 17.37 -11.48 -21.23
CA GLY A 369 18.12 -11.09 -20.03
C GLY A 369 17.31 -10.88 -18.76
N ALA A 370 15.99 -10.70 -18.85
CA ALA A 370 15.08 -10.66 -17.70
C ALA A 370 13.90 -11.61 -17.93
N TYR A 371 13.53 -12.38 -16.93
CA TYR A 371 12.67 -13.54 -17.12
C TYR A 371 11.49 -13.55 -16.17
N ASP A 372 10.30 -13.88 -16.71
CA ASP A 372 9.05 -14.04 -15.94
C ASP A 372 9.00 -15.43 -15.28
N HIS A 373 9.73 -15.60 -14.18
CA HIS A 373 9.71 -16.79 -13.34
C HIS A 373 8.65 -16.72 -12.23
N TYR A 374 8.28 -17.86 -11.68
CA TYR A 374 7.39 -17.94 -10.53
C TYR A 374 8.10 -17.44 -9.26
N ILE A 375 7.42 -16.57 -8.53
CA ILE A 375 7.92 -15.98 -7.29
C ILE A 375 7.09 -16.52 -6.12
N PRO A 376 7.66 -17.33 -5.20
CA PRO A 376 6.95 -17.82 -4.03
C PRO A 376 6.42 -16.66 -3.14
N SER A 377 5.18 -16.75 -2.70
CA SER A 377 4.52 -15.71 -1.88
C SER A 377 5.23 -15.45 -0.54
N LEU A 378 5.95 -16.44 -0.01
CA LEU A 378 6.78 -16.33 1.19
C LEU A 378 7.82 -15.20 1.10
N ILE A 379 8.40 -14.98 -0.09
CA ILE A 379 9.41 -13.94 -0.32
C ILE A 379 8.87 -12.57 0.10
N LYS A 380 7.71 -12.18 -0.43
CA LYS A 380 7.09 -10.89 -0.08
C LYS A 380 6.77 -10.80 1.41
N SER A 381 6.30 -11.88 2.02
CA SER A 381 5.96 -11.92 3.45
C SER A 381 7.18 -11.67 4.35
N ILE A 382 8.36 -12.17 3.98
CA ILE A 382 9.59 -11.96 4.74
C ILE A 382 10.19 -10.58 4.43
N THR A 383 10.31 -10.21 3.15
CA THR A 383 11.01 -8.98 2.74
C THR A 383 10.25 -7.70 3.09
N SER A 384 8.92 -7.77 3.29
CA SER A 384 8.12 -6.63 3.75
C SER A 384 8.26 -6.34 5.26
N ARG A 385 8.95 -7.19 6.02
CA ARG A 385 9.22 -6.91 7.44
C ARG A 385 10.16 -5.71 7.55
N SER A 386 9.86 -4.82 8.49
CA SER A 386 10.62 -3.57 8.66
C SER A 386 12.10 -3.79 8.91
N GLU A 387 12.46 -4.89 9.60
CA GLU A 387 13.84 -5.25 9.91
C GLU A 387 14.71 -5.45 8.66
N PHE A 388 14.10 -5.88 7.55
CA PHE A 388 14.77 -6.01 6.26
C PHE A 388 14.48 -4.84 5.32
N TYR A 389 13.21 -4.42 5.23
CA TYR A 389 12.78 -3.41 4.26
C TYR A 389 13.42 -2.05 4.50
N THR A 390 13.61 -1.67 5.78
CA THR A 390 14.24 -0.39 6.17
C THR A 390 15.71 -0.53 6.55
N ALA A 391 16.32 -1.72 6.38
CA ALA A 391 17.71 -1.93 6.70
C ALA A 391 18.61 -1.04 5.83
N TYR A 392 19.55 -0.36 6.49
CA TYR A 392 20.58 0.42 5.83
C TYR A 392 21.87 -0.39 5.70
N THR A 393 22.88 0.16 5.02
CA THR A 393 24.19 -0.47 4.92
C THR A 393 24.76 -0.81 6.30
N PRO A 394 25.18 -2.06 6.56
CA PRO A 394 25.56 -2.54 7.88
C PRO A 394 27.00 -2.11 8.25
N TYR A 395 27.24 -0.81 8.41
CA TYR A 395 28.55 -0.28 8.79
C TYR A 395 28.95 -0.65 10.23
N GLN A 396 27.97 -0.66 11.13
CA GLN A 396 28.16 -1.01 12.54
C GLN A 396 27.76 -2.47 12.75
N ALA A 397 28.75 -3.34 12.85
CA ALA A 397 28.53 -4.78 12.99
C ALA A 397 27.68 -5.13 14.22
N GLU A 398 27.85 -4.38 15.32
CA GLU A 398 27.21 -4.63 16.61
C GLU A 398 25.69 -4.62 16.55
N ILE A 399 25.11 -3.75 15.72
CA ILE A 399 23.65 -3.58 15.57
C ILE A 399 23.09 -4.18 14.29
N SER A 400 23.94 -4.72 13.42
CA SER A 400 23.56 -5.16 12.08
C SER A 400 23.80 -6.66 11.84
N GLN A 401 23.88 -7.46 12.88
CA GLN A 401 24.24 -8.88 12.77
C GLN A 401 23.29 -9.67 11.86
N GLY A 402 21.98 -9.43 11.95
CA GLY A 402 20.99 -10.10 11.07
C GLY A 402 21.20 -9.76 9.59
N THR A 403 21.41 -8.49 9.27
CA THR A 403 21.70 -8.03 7.90
C THR A 403 23.02 -8.60 7.39
N LEU A 404 24.07 -8.59 8.20
CA LEU A 404 25.37 -9.17 7.83
C LEU A 404 25.27 -10.68 7.62
N GLN A 405 24.51 -11.39 8.45
CA GLN A 405 24.28 -12.82 8.28
C GLN A 405 23.56 -13.09 6.95
N SER A 406 22.51 -12.35 6.61
CA SER A 406 21.78 -12.55 5.35
C SER A 406 22.66 -12.31 4.12
N ILE A 407 23.58 -11.33 4.18
CA ILE A 407 24.58 -11.11 3.12
C ILE A 407 25.55 -12.29 3.04
N PHE A 408 26.04 -12.78 4.17
CA PHE A 408 26.94 -13.94 4.20
C PHE A 408 26.25 -15.20 3.64
N GLU A 409 24.96 -15.40 3.92
CA GLU A 409 24.18 -16.49 3.36
C GLU A 409 24.02 -16.38 1.84
N PHE A 410 23.74 -15.17 1.32
CA PHE A 410 23.75 -14.93 -0.13
C PHE A 410 25.10 -15.27 -0.76
N GLN A 411 26.19 -14.77 -0.22
CA GLN A 411 27.55 -15.06 -0.70
C GLN A 411 27.81 -16.57 -0.73
N SER A 412 27.41 -17.27 0.32
CA SER A 412 27.60 -18.71 0.45
C SER A 412 26.78 -19.49 -0.57
N MET A 413 25.51 -19.11 -0.79
CA MET A 413 24.64 -19.76 -1.77
C MET A 413 25.15 -19.55 -3.20
N ILE A 414 25.55 -18.32 -3.55
CA ILE A 414 26.13 -18.02 -4.87
C ILE A 414 27.43 -18.78 -5.09
N ALA A 415 28.33 -18.80 -4.11
CA ALA A 415 29.56 -19.59 -4.19
C ALA A 415 29.26 -21.09 -4.40
N GLU A 416 28.26 -21.63 -3.68
CA GLU A 416 27.90 -23.05 -3.79
C GLU A 416 27.30 -23.40 -5.15
N ILE A 417 26.34 -22.61 -5.69
CA ILE A 417 25.74 -22.91 -7.00
C ILE A 417 26.70 -22.72 -8.17
N THR A 418 27.62 -21.75 -8.05
CA THR A 418 28.64 -21.50 -9.07
C THR A 418 29.88 -22.41 -8.94
N LYS A 419 30.03 -23.11 -7.81
CA LYS A 419 31.26 -23.88 -7.42
C LYS A 419 32.52 -23.03 -7.44
N MET A 420 32.35 -21.74 -7.08
CA MET A 420 33.45 -20.82 -6.88
C MET A 420 33.79 -20.73 -5.38
N ASP A 421 35.02 -20.25 -5.06
CA ASP A 421 35.48 -20.21 -3.67
C ASP A 421 34.81 -19.12 -2.84
N ILE A 422 34.54 -17.94 -3.44
CA ILE A 422 34.08 -16.74 -2.73
C ILE A 422 33.17 -15.92 -3.64
N ALA A 423 32.06 -15.42 -3.10
CA ALA A 423 31.22 -14.42 -3.73
C ALA A 423 31.19 -13.12 -2.91
N ASN A 424 30.90 -11.98 -3.55
CA ASN A 424 30.70 -10.70 -2.88
C ASN A 424 29.25 -10.54 -2.40
N ALA A 425 28.96 -9.44 -1.70
CA ALA A 425 27.64 -9.13 -1.14
C ALA A 425 26.55 -8.91 -2.20
N SER A 426 26.88 -8.54 -3.38
CA SER A 426 26.17 -8.45 -4.67
C SER A 426 26.76 -7.34 -5.54
N MET A 427 26.36 -7.34 -6.80
CA MET A 427 26.60 -6.29 -7.78
C MET A 427 25.29 -5.58 -8.12
N TYR A 428 25.31 -4.52 -8.93
CA TYR A 428 24.10 -3.81 -9.32
C TYR A 428 23.21 -4.68 -10.22
N ASP A 429 23.80 -5.29 -11.24
CA ASP A 429 23.17 -6.20 -12.19
C ASP A 429 24.23 -7.12 -12.84
N GLY A 430 23.77 -8.04 -13.68
CA GLY A 430 24.66 -9.01 -14.35
C GLY A 430 25.63 -8.36 -15.34
N ALA A 431 25.22 -7.32 -16.04
CA ALA A 431 26.04 -6.64 -17.04
C ALA A 431 27.19 -5.88 -16.38
N THR A 432 26.93 -5.10 -15.33
CA THR A 432 27.98 -4.42 -14.56
C THR A 432 28.91 -5.42 -13.85
N ALA A 433 28.38 -6.55 -13.38
CA ALA A 433 29.19 -7.62 -12.81
C ALA A 433 30.18 -8.20 -13.84
N ALA A 434 29.73 -8.43 -15.09
CA ALA A 434 30.57 -8.93 -16.17
C ALA A 434 31.69 -7.94 -16.54
N VAL A 435 31.38 -6.64 -16.61
CA VAL A 435 32.36 -5.60 -16.91
C VAL A 435 33.40 -5.47 -15.79
N GLU A 436 32.96 -5.46 -14.52
CA GLU A 436 33.88 -5.42 -13.39
C GLU A 436 34.80 -6.67 -13.31
N ALA A 437 34.26 -7.84 -13.70
CA ALA A 437 35.08 -9.06 -13.83
C ALA A 437 36.18 -8.92 -14.87
N CYS A 438 35.86 -8.31 -16.03
CA CYS A 438 36.85 -8.02 -17.07
C CYS A 438 37.91 -7.01 -16.58
N ILE A 439 37.49 -5.95 -15.89
CA ILE A 439 38.42 -4.98 -15.27
C ILE A 439 39.33 -5.67 -14.23
N MET A 440 38.76 -6.58 -13.43
CA MET A 440 39.58 -7.41 -12.52
C MET A 440 40.64 -8.24 -13.25
N ALA A 441 40.25 -8.86 -14.37
CA ALA A 441 41.11 -9.68 -15.18
C ALA A 441 42.27 -8.85 -15.76
N VAL A 442 41.99 -7.68 -16.32
CA VAL A 442 42.98 -6.70 -16.79
C VAL A 442 43.96 -6.34 -15.65
N GLY A 443 43.38 -5.97 -14.47
CA GLY A 443 44.20 -5.61 -13.30
C GLY A 443 45.02 -6.77 -12.70
N LYS A 444 44.60 -8.02 -12.90
CA LYS A 444 45.32 -9.23 -12.42
C LYS A 444 46.38 -9.66 -13.38
N THR A 445 46.08 -9.74 -14.67
CA THR A 445 47.02 -10.23 -15.72
C THR A 445 48.00 -9.14 -16.17
N ARG A 446 47.63 -7.86 -16.00
CA ARG A 446 48.37 -6.70 -16.56
C ARG A 446 48.41 -6.73 -18.09
N ARG A 447 47.41 -7.35 -18.72
CA ARG A 447 47.21 -7.40 -20.15
C ARG A 447 46.04 -6.49 -20.51
N ASN A 448 45.98 -6.00 -21.72
CA ASN A 448 45.06 -4.94 -22.11
C ASN A 448 44.05 -5.34 -23.21
N LYS A 449 43.88 -6.64 -23.47
CA LYS A 449 42.94 -7.14 -24.48
C LYS A 449 41.88 -8.02 -23.83
N ILE A 450 40.59 -7.69 -24.07
CA ILE A 450 39.43 -8.48 -23.68
C ILE A 450 38.80 -9.05 -24.92
N VAL A 451 38.54 -10.35 -24.93
CA VAL A 451 37.89 -11.04 -26.03
C VAL A 451 36.45 -11.40 -25.59
N VAL A 452 35.45 -11.00 -26.38
CA VAL A 452 34.04 -11.21 -26.10
C VAL A 452 33.29 -11.68 -27.34
N PRO A 453 32.67 -12.88 -27.34
CA PRO A 453 31.84 -13.31 -28.45
C PRO A 453 30.61 -12.41 -28.63
N LYS A 454 30.16 -12.25 -29.89
CA LYS A 454 28.91 -11.54 -30.22
C LYS A 454 27.66 -12.25 -29.66
N THR A 455 27.82 -13.49 -29.21
CA THR A 455 26.78 -14.26 -28.49
C THR A 455 26.55 -13.78 -27.04
N VAL A 456 27.43 -12.93 -26.50
CA VAL A 456 27.19 -12.22 -25.23
C VAL A 456 26.16 -11.11 -25.45
N HIS A 457 25.28 -10.91 -24.49
CA HIS A 457 24.21 -9.91 -24.52
C HIS A 457 24.69 -8.56 -25.08
N PRO A 458 23.97 -7.97 -26.06
CA PRO A 458 24.40 -6.72 -26.73
C PRO A 458 24.66 -5.58 -25.76
N GLU A 459 23.79 -5.37 -24.79
CA GLU A 459 23.94 -4.30 -23.80
C GLU A 459 25.19 -4.53 -22.90
N THR A 460 25.49 -5.78 -22.55
CA THR A 460 26.72 -6.09 -21.81
C THR A 460 27.96 -5.71 -22.60
N ARG A 461 27.97 -5.99 -23.92
CA ARG A 461 29.07 -5.59 -24.82
C ARG A 461 29.16 -4.07 -24.94
N GLN A 462 28.01 -3.37 -24.98
CA GLN A 462 27.95 -1.91 -25.03
C GLN A 462 28.45 -1.27 -23.74
N ILE A 463 28.04 -1.80 -22.57
CA ILE A 463 28.49 -1.32 -21.26
C ILE A 463 29.99 -1.54 -21.10
N LEU A 464 30.51 -2.69 -21.57
CA LEU A 464 31.94 -2.97 -21.56
C LEU A 464 32.72 -1.90 -22.33
N LYS A 465 32.26 -1.55 -23.54
CA LYS A 465 32.88 -0.47 -24.35
C LYS A 465 32.79 0.89 -23.63
N THR A 466 31.66 1.19 -23.01
CA THR A 466 31.43 2.45 -22.28
C THR A 466 32.40 2.59 -21.09
N TYR A 467 32.55 1.54 -20.29
CA TYR A 467 33.45 1.59 -19.12
C TYR A 467 34.94 1.69 -19.50
N LEU A 468 35.30 1.14 -20.65
CA LEU A 468 36.69 1.06 -21.09
C LEU A 468 37.11 2.15 -22.06
N GLN A 469 36.19 2.99 -22.55
CA GLN A 469 36.45 4.01 -23.57
C GLN A 469 37.62 4.97 -23.25
N PHE A 470 37.91 5.20 -21.97
CA PHE A 470 39.00 6.07 -21.50
C PHE A 470 40.14 5.27 -20.83
N LYS A 471 40.15 3.97 -21.04
CA LYS A 471 41.23 3.08 -20.55
C LYS A 471 41.96 2.51 -21.74
N ASP A 472 43.25 2.28 -21.58
CA ASP A 472 44.07 1.62 -22.61
C ASP A 472 43.81 0.10 -22.60
N VAL A 473 42.57 -0.28 -22.99
CA VAL A 473 42.09 -1.66 -23.06
C VAL A 473 41.33 -1.87 -24.35
N GLU A 474 41.76 -2.83 -25.15
CA GLU A 474 41.09 -3.23 -26.38
C GLU A 474 39.99 -4.25 -26.10
N VAL A 475 38.84 -4.06 -26.71
CA VAL A 475 37.70 -5.02 -26.70
C VAL A 475 37.54 -5.61 -28.09
N VAL A 476 37.80 -6.90 -28.23
CA VAL A 476 37.70 -7.61 -29.51
C VAL A 476 36.47 -8.50 -29.50
N GLU A 477 35.55 -8.22 -30.41
CA GLU A 477 34.33 -9.05 -30.59
C GLU A 477 34.63 -10.21 -31.57
N VAL A 478 34.17 -11.41 -31.20
CA VAL A 478 34.31 -12.62 -32.02
C VAL A 478 32.93 -13.00 -32.57
N ASP A 479 32.84 -13.33 -33.85
CA ASP A 479 31.62 -13.79 -34.49
C ASP A 479 31.17 -15.16 -33.96
N TYR A 480 29.95 -15.55 -34.34
CA TYR A 480 29.33 -16.81 -33.98
C TYR A 480 29.11 -17.71 -35.22
N ASP A 481 28.96 -18.98 -34.99
CA ASP A 481 28.56 -19.96 -35.96
C ASP A 481 27.09 -19.73 -36.39
N ARG A 482 26.85 -19.52 -37.68
CA ARG A 482 25.53 -19.15 -38.22
C ARG A 482 24.51 -20.29 -38.23
N GLU A 483 24.99 -21.53 -38.16
CA GLU A 483 24.14 -22.72 -38.15
C GLU A 483 23.74 -23.10 -36.73
N TYR A 484 24.69 -23.04 -35.79
CA TYR A 484 24.49 -23.52 -34.42
C TYR A 484 24.17 -22.41 -33.43
N GLY A 485 24.50 -21.14 -33.74
CA GLY A 485 24.29 -20.00 -32.82
C GLY A 485 25.28 -19.95 -31.65
N THR A 486 26.35 -20.74 -31.70
CA THR A 486 27.41 -20.76 -30.70
C THR A 486 28.58 -19.88 -31.11
N THR A 487 29.48 -19.57 -30.19
CA THR A 487 30.75 -18.88 -30.47
C THR A 487 31.52 -19.62 -31.56
N ASP A 488 32.04 -18.91 -32.59
CA ASP A 488 32.93 -19.49 -33.61
C ASP A 488 34.31 -19.74 -32.96
N LEU A 489 34.57 -21.03 -32.61
CA LEU A 489 35.79 -21.45 -31.94
C LEU A 489 37.03 -21.23 -32.78
N ASN A 490 36.95 -21.29 -34.12
CA ASN A 490 38.10 -21.06 -34.99
C ASN A 490 38.49 -19.59 -34.95
N LYS A 491 37.54 -18.68 -35.11
CA LYS A 491 37.77 -17.24 -34.98
C LYS A 491 38.25 -16.86 -33.57
N LEU A 492 37.70 -17.54 -32.52
CA LEU A 492 38.16 -17.33 -31.16
C LEU A 492 39.66 -17.68 -31.00
N LYS A 493 40.09 -18.82 -31.52
CA LYS A 493 41.49 -19.24 -31.50
C LYS A 493 42.44 -18.26 -32.26
N GLU A 494 41.94 -17.63 -33.33
CA GLU A 494 42.73 -16.66 -34.12
C GLU A 494 43.02 -15.35 -33.33
N VAL A 495 42.10 -14.92 -32.49
CA VAL A 495 42.19 -13.62 -31.80
C VAL A 495 42.73 -13.69 -30.39
N VAL A 496 42.66 -14.87 -29.75
CA VAL A 496 43.18 -15.07 -28.39
C VAL A 496 44.69 -15.31 -28.42
N GLY A 497 45.46 -14.57 -27.62
CA GLY A 497 46.90 -14.65 -27.57
C GLY A 497 47.50 -14.12 -26.26
N GLU A 498 48.80 -13.89 -26.26
CA GLU A 498 49.53 -13.47 -25.05
C GLU A 498 49.10 -12.14 -24.45
N GLU A 499 48.48 -11.26 -25.24
CA GLU A 499 47.97 -9.97 -24.81
C GLU A 499 46.54 -10.06 -24.21
N THR A 500 45.89 -11.23 -24.34
CA THR A 500 44.54 -11.42 -23.88
C THR A 500 44.45 -11.49 -22.35
N ALA A 501 43.79 -10.54 -21.73
CA ALA A 501 43.55 -10.51 -20.30
C ALA A 501 42.49 -11.55 -19.89
N CYS A 502 41.39 -11.59 -20.63
CA CYS A 502 40.29 -12.57 -20.40
C CYS A 502 39.48 -12.84 -21.65
N ILE A 503 38.77 -13.96 -21.60
CA ILE A 503 37.65 -14.28 -22.48
C ILE A 503 36.40 -14.18 -21.60
N LEU A 504 35.43 -13.34 -22.02
CA LEU A 504 34.08 -13.26 -21.41
C LEU A 504 33.10 -14.07 -22.26
N VAL A 505 32.51 -15.11 -21.73
CA VAL A 505 31.45 -15.90 -22.37
C VAL A 505 30.19 -15.84 -21.58
N GLN A 506 29.03 -15.91 -22.26
CA GLN A 506 27.71 -16.05 -21.64
C GLN A 506 27.17 -17.44 -21.91
N ASN A 507 26.64 -18.14 -20.89
CA ASN A 507 26.06 -19.48 -21.04
C ASN A 507 24.83 -19.67 -20.15
N PRO A 508 23.62 -19.97 -20.71
CA PRO A 508 23.32 -19.90 -22.14
C PRO A 508 23.60 -18.52 -22.72
N ASN A 509 23.92 -18.45 -24.00
CA ASN A 509 24.24 -17.20 -24.67
C ASN A 509 22.98 -16.37 -24.98
N PHE A 510 23.13 -15.21 -25.59
CA PHE A 510 22.01 -14.29 -25.86
C PHE A 510 20.96 -14.89 -26.83
N PHE A 511 21.32 -15.86 -27.63
CA PHE A 511 20.36 -16.58 -28.49
C PHE A 511 19.65 -17.74 -27.76
N GLY A 512 19.91 -17.91 -26.47
CA GLY A 512 19.42 -19.02 -25.66
C GLY A 512 20.24 -20.30 -25.78
N VAL A 513 21.24 -20.33 -26.66
CA VAL A 513 22.03 -21.51 -27.02
C VAL A 513 23.12 -21.79 -25.96
N ILE A 514 23.34 -23.09 -25.70
CA ILE A 514 24.37 -23.55 -24.77
C ILE A 514 25.72 -23.60 -25.50
N GLU A 515 26.71 -22.89 -24.99
CA GLU A 515 28.07 -22.81 -25.54
C GLU A 515 28.92 -24.06 -25.21
N ASP A 516 29.98 -24.29 -26.00
CA ASP A 516 31.01 -25.25 -25.66
C ASP A 516 31.99 -24.65 -24.64
N VAL A 517 31.53 -24.58 -23.40
CA VAL A 517 32.26 -23.93 -22.30
C VAL A 517 33.56 -24.65 -21.92
N ASP A 518 33.69 -25.97 -22.17
CA ASP A 518 34.87 -26.73 -21.92
C ASP A 518 36.02 -26.36 -22.90
N GLU A 519 35.70 -26.24 -24.22
CA GLU A 519 36.65 -25.87 -25.27
C GLU A 519 37.08 -24.39 -25.14
N ILE A 520 36.11 -23.48 -24.90
CA ILE A 520 36.41 -22.06 -24.64
C ILE A 520 37.32 -21.91 -23.42
N GLY A 521 37.04 -22.65 -22.35
CA GLY A 521 37.91 -22.67 -21.16
C GLY A 521 39.29 -23.22 -21.43
N SER A 522 39.43 -24.20 -22.35
CA SER A 522 40.73 -24.70 -22.78
C SER A 522 41.54 -23.63 -23.53
N ILE A 523 40.89 -22.94 -24.49
CA ILE A 523 41.52 -21.83 -25.25
C ILE A 523 42.03 -20.73 -24.29
N ALA A 524 41.24 -20.38 -23.27
CA ALA A 524 41.64 -19.40 -22.28
C ALA A 524 42.89 -19.86 -21.49
N ARG A 525 42.87 -21.08 -20.98
CA ARG A 525 43.97 -21.67 -20.19
C ARG A 525 45.29 -21.79 -21.00
N ASP A 526 45.21 -22.27 -22.25
CA ASP A 526 46.36 -22.45 -23.10
C ASP A 526 47.09 -21.12 -23.39
N ASN A 527 46.35 -20.01 -23.42
CA ASN A 527 46.87 -18.67 -23.61
C ASN A 527 47.09 -17.91 -22.30
N LYS A 528 46.93 -18.57 -21.16
CA LYS A 528 47.03 -17.95 -19.82
C LYS A 528 46.12 -16.70 -19.66
N ALA A 529 45.03 -16.64 -20.41
CA ALA A 529 43.98 -15.66 -20.25
C ALA A 529 43.00 -16.09 -19.13
N MET A 530 42.41 -15.16 -18.43
CA MET A 530 41.38 -15.48 -17.44
C MET A 530 40.09 -15.89 -18.14
N TYR A 531 39.42 -16.86 -17.58
CA TYR A 531 38.13 -17.33 -18.06
C TYR A 531 37.01 -16.75 -17.20
N VAL A 532 36.18 -15.86 -17.80
CA VAL A 532 35.04 -15.19 -17.15
C VAL A 532 33.77 -15.76 -17.75
N MET A 533 32.87 -16.31 -16.91
CA MET A 533 31.62 -16.84 -17.33
C MET A 533 30.43 -16.01 -16.77
N SER A 534 29.62 -15.51 -17.67
CA SER A 534 28.31 -14.93 -17.33
C SER A 534 27.24 -16.02 -17.48
N VAL A 535 26.45 -16.29 -16.43
CA VAL A 535 25.54 -17.42 -16.40
C VAL A 535 24.14 -17.04 -15.90
N ASN A 536 23.11 -17.68 -16.46
CA ASN A 536 21.78 -17.66 -15.87
C ASN A 536 21.78 -18.60 -14.64
N PRO A 537 21.53 -18.12 -13.43
CA PRO A 537 21.68 -18.94 -12.22
C PRO A 537 20.73 -20.15 -12.20
N ILE A 538 19.54 -20.12 -12.81
CA ILE A 538 18.60 -21.27 -12.87
C ILE A 538 19.27 -22.48 -13.54
N THR A 539 20.08 -22.24 -14.57
CA THR A 539 20.72 -23.32 -15.33
C THR A 539 21.77 -24.10 -14.53
N LEU A 540 22.31 -23.50 -13.47
CA LEU A 540 23.36 -24.14 -12.64
C LEU A 540 22.86 -25.35 -11.85
N SER A 541 21.54 -25.57 -11.83
CA SER A 541 20.94 -26.79 -11.24
C SER A 541 21.04 -28.02 -12.16
N ILE A 542 21.38 -27.84 -13.45
CA ILE A 542 21.36 -28.90 -14.49
C ILE A 542 22.55 -28.86 -15.44
N LEU A 543 23.22 -27.71 -15.61
CA LEU A 543 24.42 -27.56 -16.42
C LEU A 543 25.67 -27.56 -15.53
N LYS A 544 26.84 -27.86 -16.10
CA LYS A 544 28.11 -27.69 -15.40
C LYS A 544 28.26 -26.25 -14.92
N SER A 545 28.63 -26.09 -13.67
CA SER A 545 28.88 -24.79 -13.07
C SER A 545 30.20 -24.17 -13.56
N PRO A 546 30.38 -22.85 -13.45
CA PRO A 546 31.62 -22.17 -13.79
C PRO A 546 32.84 -22.76 -13.10
N GLY A 547 32.76 -23.13 -11.82
CA GLY A 547 33.85 -23.74 -11.08
C GLY A 547 34.26 -25.11 -11.62
N GLU A 548 33.29 -25.94 -12.04
CA GLU A 548 33.54 -27.27 -12.61
C GLU A 548 34.24 -27.23 -13.97
N VAL A 549 33.93 -26.22 -14.79
CA VAL A 549 34.62 -26.02 -16.08
C VAL A 549 35.92 -25.22 -15.97
N GLY A 550 36.27 -24.82 -14.75
CA GLY A 550 37.54 -24.17 -14.45
C GLY A 550 37.55 -22.64 -14.68
N ALA A 551 36.43 -21.99 -14.72
CA ALA A 551 36.36 -20.53 -14.79
C ALA A 551 37.08 -19.87 -13.61
N ASP A 552 37.66 -18.69 -13.83
CA ASP A 552 38.35 -17.91 -12.80
C ASP A 552 37.38 -16.97 -12.09
N ILE A 553 36.36 -16.47 -12.84
CA ILE A 553 35.31 -15.57 -12.34
C ILE A 553 33.99 -16.01 -12.93
N ALA A 554 32.99 -16.10 -12.08
CA ALA A 554 31.59 -16.32 -12.45
C ALA A 554 30.78 -15.07 -12.13
N VAL A 555 29.96 -14.62 -13.09
CA VAL A 555 29.07 -13.48 -12.94
C VAL A 555 27.68 -13.82 -13.50
N GLY A 556 26.71 -13.00 -13.22
CA GLY A 556 25.36 -13.13 -13.77
C GLY A 556 24.37 -12.23 -13.07
N ASP A 557 23.13 -12.27 -13.55
CA ASP A 557 22.02 -11.61 -12.89
C ASP A 557 21.18 -12.64 -12.10
N ALA A 558 20.94 -12.34 -10.85
CA ALA A 558 20.12 -13.19 -9.97
C ALA A 558 18.64 -12.76 -9.96
N GLN A 559 18.18 -11.94 -10.92
CA GLN A 559 16.75 -11.63 -11.11
C GLN A 559 15.88 -12.92 -11.16
N PRO A 560 16.28 -13.98 -11.89
CA PRO A 560 15.52 -15.23 -11.94
C PRO A 560 15.31 -15.92 -10.58
N LEU A 561 16.10 -15.59 -9.58
CA LEU A 561 15.98 -16.12 -8.22
C LEU A 561 14.96 -15.33 -7.38
N GLY A 562 13.74 -15.18 -7.87
CA GLY A 562 12.62 -14.63 -7.10
C GLY A 562 12.47 -13.11 -7.13
N ASN A 563 13.25 -12.38 -7.91
CA ASN A 563 13.07 -10.94 -8.12
C ASN A 563 12.06 -10.70 -9.25
N SER A 564 11.13 -9.77 -9.03
CA SER A 564 10.14 -9.37 -10.05
C SER A 564 10.78 -8.54 -11.16
N LEU A 565 10.09 -8.44 -12.31
CA LEU A 565 10.60 -7.68 -13.45
C LEU A 565 10.69 -6.16 -13.21
N ASN A 566 9.84 -5.58 -12.34
CA ASN A 566 9.92 -4.20 -11.80
C ASN A 566 10.24 -3.11 -12.85
N PHE A 567 9.56 -3.11 -13.99
CA PHE A 567 9.78 -2.09 -15.03
C PHE A 567 11.25 -1.95 -15.50
N GLY A 568 12.02 -3.04 -15.47
CA GLY A 568 13.41 -3.07 -15.87
C GLY A 568 14.44 -2.91 -14.74
N GLY A 569 14.01 -2.99 -13.48
CA GLY A 569 14.91 -2.98 -12.34
C GLY A 569 14.40 -2.24 -11.10
N PRO A 570 15.21 -2.15 -10.04
CA PRO A 570 16.56 -2.72 -9.93
C PRO A 570 16.56 -4.26 -9.83
N TYR A 571 17.59 -4.89 -10.41
CA TYR A 571 17.86 -6.32 -10.28
C TYR A 571 18.97 -6.60 -9.27
N VAL A 572 19.69 -7.71 -9.39
CA VAL A 572 20.82 -8.02 -8.53
C VAL A 572 21.86 -8.83 -9.28
N GLY A 573 23.03 -8.25 -9.46
CA GLY A 573 24.18 -8.95 -10.00
C GLY A 573 24.90 -9.79 -8.95
N PHE A 574 25.55 -10.86 -9.37
CA PHE A 574 26.48 -11.59 -8.54
C PHE A 574 27.88 -11.68 -9.21
N LEU A 575 28.88 -11.77 -8.35
CA LEU A 575 30.26 -11.98 -8.78
C LEU A 575 30.95 -12.94 -7.79
N ALA A 576 31.36 -14.08 -8.32
CA ALA A 576 32.07 -15.12 -7.57
C ALA A 576 33.39 -15.47 -8.22
N ILE A 577 34.40 -15.82 -7.42
CA ILE A 577 35.80 -15.91 -7.84
C ILE A 577 36.55 -17.10 -7.21
N LYS A 578 37.64 -17.50 -7.83
CA LYS A 578 38.68 -18.27 -7.16
C LYS A 578 39.38 -17.45 -6.06
N SER A 579 39.70 -18.05 -4.95
CA SER A 579 40.21 -17.39 -3.74
C SER A 579 41.46 -16.49 -3.99
N GLY A 580 42.29 -16.82 -4.97
CA GLY A 580 43.48 -16.03 -5.36
C GLY A 580 43.15 -14.62 -5.91
N LEU A 581 41.90 -14.30 -6.16
CA LEU A 581 41.44 -13.03 -6.72
C LEU A 581 40.77 -12.09 -5.67
N ILE A 582 40.60 -12.53 -4.44
CA ILE A 582 39.83 -11.81 -3.41
C ILE A 582 40.25 -10.34 -3.19
N ARG A 583 41.56 -10.05 -3.32
CA ARG A 583 42.06 -8.67 -3.14
C ARG A 583 41.77 -7.74 -4.32
N LYS A 584 41.23 -8.29 -5.42
CA LYS A 584 40.87 -7.53 -6.63
C LYS A 584 39.35 -7.48 -6.82
N MET A 585 38.62 -8.32 -6.09
CA MET A 585 37.14 -8.40 -6.20
C MET A 585 36.48 -7.08 -5.80
N PRO A 586 35.59 -6.50 -6.62
CA PRO A 586 34.84 -5.31 -6.27
C PRO A 586 33.71 -5.64 -5.26
N GLY A 587 33.13 -4.59 -4.71
CA GLY A 587 32.00 -4.71 -3.80
C GLY A 587 32.38 -5.18 -2.39
N ARG A 588 31.36 -5.20 -1.52
CA ARG A 588 31.51 -5.59 -0.12
C ARG A 588 31.63 -7.10 0.04
N VAL A 589 32.34 -7.51 1.09
CA VAL A 589 32.45 -8.90 1.51
C VAL A 589 32.20 -8.99 3.00
N VAL A 590 31.30 -9.85 3.40
CA VAL A 590 31.03 -10.18 4.80
C VAL A 590 31.78 -11.46 5.15
N GLY A 591 32.48 -11.43 6.28
CA GLY A 591 33.14 -12.60 6.85
C GLY A 591 32.48 -13.04 8.13
N GLN A 592 32.53 -14.36 8.40
CA GLN A 592 32.17 -14.94 9.69
C GLN A 592 33.36 -14.92 10.64
N THR A 593 33.09 -14.52 11.90
CA THR A 593 34.07 -14.49 12.97
C THR A 593 33.45 -14.88 14.31
N VAL A 594 34.15 -14.68 15.40
CA VAL A 594 33.62 -14.82 16.76
C VAL A 594 33.78 -13.53 17.53
N ASP A 595 32.84 -13.24 18.43
CA ASP A 595 32.89 -12.11 19.35
C ASP A 595 33.79 -12.39 20.56
N ALA A 596 33.88 -11.44 21.50
CA ALA A 596 34.69 -11.55 22.70
C ALA A 596 34.28 -12.73 23.62
N ASP A 597 33.03 -13.18 23.54
CA ASP A 597 32.50 -14.32 24.27
C ASP A 597 32.61 -15.65 23.51
N GLY A 598 33.25 -15.64 22.31
CA GLY A 598 33.42 -16.80 21.46
C GLY A 598 32.14 -17.19 20.66
N LYS A 599 31.12 -16.35 20.64
CA LYS A 599 29.89 -16.57 19.85
C LYS A 599 30.12 -16.17 18.39
N ARG A 600 29.52 -16.96 17.48
CA ARG A 600 29.56 -16.66 16.05
C ARG A 600 28.95 -15.28 15.75
N CYS A 601 29.67 -14.47 15.00
CA CYS A 601 29.22 -13.18 14.53
C CYS A 601 29.75 -12.88 13.12
N TYR A 602 29.31 -11.78 12.54
CA TYR A 602 29.62 -11.37 11.17
C TYR A 602 30.13 -9.94 11.14
N ALA A 603 31.04 -9.67 10.20
CA ALA A 603 31.61 -8.34 10.02
C ALA A 603 31.94 -8.06 8.56
N LEU A 604 31.91 -6.78 8.15
CA LEU A 604 32.47 -6.33 6.87
C LEU A 604 33.99 -6.54 6.87
N THR A 605 34.46 -7.16 5.80
CA THR A 605 35.89 -7.47 5.66
C THR A 605 36.50 -6.80 4.43
N LEU A 606 37.82 -6.68 4.41
CA LEU A 606 38.61 -6.20 3.25
C LEU A 606 38.19 -4.80 2.75
N GLN A 607 37.68 -3.94 3.60
CA GLN A 607 37.19 -2.59 3.28
C GLN A 607 38.22 -1.69 2.63
N THR A 608 39.52 -1.99 2.85
CA THR A 608 40.63 -1.22 2.25
C THR A 608 40.68 -1.24 0.71
N ARG A 609 39.86 -2.09 0.05
CA ARG A 609 39.72 -2.12 -1.41
C ARG A 609 38.72 -1.08 -1.92
N GLU A 610 37.81 -0.59 -1.05
CA GLU A 610 36.70 0.24 -1.41
C GLU A 610 37.10 1.68 -1.76
N GLN A 611 36.30 2.35 -2.59
CA GLN A 611 36.58 3.68 -3.12
C GLN A 611 36.78 4.73 -2.03
N HIS A 612 35.98 4.68 -0.95
CA HIS A 612 36.07 5.65 0.14
C HIS A 612 37.41 5.60 0.89
N VAL A 613 38.12 4.47 0.81
CA VAL A 613 39.47 4.30 1.38
C VAL A 613 40.53 4.57 0.34
N ARG A 614 40.43 3.95 -0.85
CA ARG A 614 41.48 4.00 -1.90
C ARG A 614 41.35 5.21 -2.82
N ARG A 615 40.19 5.86 -2.85
CA ARG A 615 39.87 7.04 -3.68
C ARG A 615 40.17 6.75 -5.16
N GLU A 616 40.97 7.59 -5.84
CA GLU A 616 41.35 7.46 -7.25
C GLU A 616 42.12 6.17 -7.57
N LYS A 617 42.68 5.49 -6.57
CA LYS A 617 43.42 4.22 -6.71
C LYS A 617 42.51 3.00 -6.58
N ALA A 618 41.22 3.18 -6.33
CA ALA A 618 40.32 2.06 -6.29
C ALA A 618 40.17 1.41 -7.67
N THR A 619 40.07 0.09 -7.70
CA THR A 619 39.91 -0.68 -8.95
C THR A 619 38.48 -0.59 -9.50
N SER A 620 37.52 -0.25 -8.68
CA SER A 620 36.09 -0.19 -9.00
C SER A 620 35.44 0.99 -8.32
N ASN A 621 34.36 1.52 -8.93
CA ASN A 621 33.47 2.56 -8.38
C ASN A 621 32.28 1.97 -7.63
N ILE A 622 32.19 0.66 -7.48
CA ILE A 622 31.12 0.01 -6.71
C ILE A 622 31.20 0.47 -5.25
N CYS A 623 30.12 1.10 -4.77
CA CYS A 623 29.98 1.58 -3.40
C CYS A 623 28.96 0.76 -2.61
N SER A 624 27.72 0.77 -3.08
CA SER A 624 26.61 0.00 -2.49
C SER A 624 26.36 -1.27 -3.28
N ASN A 625 25.46 -2.09 -2.79
CA ASN A 625 25.00 -3.31 -3.43
C ASN A 625 23.47 -3.38 -3.37
N GLN A 626 22.88 -4.42 -3.96
CA GLN A 626 21.43 -4.64 -4.01
C GLN A 626 21.00 -5.53 -2.82
N GLY A 627 21.10 -5.02 -1.60
CA GLY A 627 20.95 -5.83 -0.38
C GLY A 627 19.59 -6.52 -0.26
N LEU A 628 18.47 -5.82 -0.54
CA LEU A 628 17.14 -6.40 -0.47
C LEU A 628 16.92 -7.46 -1.58
N ASN A 629 17.38 -7.18 -2.79
CA ASN A 629 17.25 -8.12 -3.92
C ASN A 629 18.14 -9.36 -3.73
N ALA A 630 19.30 -9.21 -3.12
CA ALA A 630 20.16 -10.32 -2.71
C ALA A 630 19.49 -11.19 -1.63
N LEU A 631 18.82 -10.58 -0.66
CA LEU A 631 18.01 -11.29 0.33
C LEU A 631 16.86 -12.07 -0.34
N ILE A 632 16.17 -11.46 -1.32
CA ILE A 632 15.12 -12.14 -2.12
C ILE A 632 15.70 -13.41 -2.75
N ALA A 633 16.85 -13.31 -3.41
CA ALA A 633 17.50 -14.46 -4.04
C ALA A 633 17.87 -15.57 -3.04
N SER A 634 18.33 -15.19 -1.84
CA SER A 634 18.63 -16.14 -0.77
C SER A 634 17.38 -16.85 -0.26
N ILE A 635 16.29 -16.09 -0.03
CA ILE A 635 15.01 -16.66 0.40
C ILE A 635 14.45 -17.60 -0.68
N TYR A 636 14.55 -17.22 -1.95
CA TYR A 636 14.14 -18.07 -3.07
C TYR A 636 14.87 -19.40 -3.06
N LEU A 637 16.21 -19.40 -3.05
CA LEU A 637 17.02 -20.60 -3.02
C LEU A 637 16.73 -21.49 -1.81
N ALA A 638 16.58 -20.87 -0.62
CA ALA A 638 16.22 -21.58 0.60
C ALA A 638 14.80 -22.20 0.53
N THR A 639 13.83 -21.48 -0.06
CA THR A 639 12.45 -21.93 -0.20
C THR A 639 12.33 -23.07 -1.21
N MET A 640 12.97 -22.92 -2.36
CA MET A 640 12.93 -23.94 -3.42
C MET A 640 13.73 -25.19 -3.03
N GLY A 641 14.84 -25.00 -2.32
CA GLY A 641 15.74 -26.06 -1.97
C GLY A 641 16.28 -26.81 -3.21
N LYS A 642 17.08 -27.85 -3.00
CA LYS A 642 17.74 -28.58 -4.09
C LYS A 642 16.74 -29.10 -5.15
N LYS A 643 15.64 -29.68 -4.70
CA LYS A 643 14.66 -30.32 -5.62
C LYS A 643 13.84 -29.29 -6.39
N GLY A 644 13.33 -28.27 -5.72
CA GLY A 644 12.54 -27.22 -6.37
C GLY A 644 13.36 -26.39 -7.36
N TYR A 645 14.62 -26.08 -7.02
CA TYR A 645 15.53 -25.38 -7.89
C TYR A 645 15.82 -26.15 -9.19
N GLN A 646 16.04 -27.47 -9.08
CA GLN A 646 16.20 -28.36 -10.25
C GLN A 646 14.91 -28.49 -11.04
N GLU A 647 13.76 -28.61 -10.37
CA GLU A 647 12.43 -28.74 -11.01
C GLU A 647 12.12 -27.52 -11.88
N VAL A 648 12.39 -26.30 -11.41
CA VAL A 648 12.22 -25.08 -12.21
C VAL A 648 13.03 -25.15 -13.51
N ALA A 649 14.30 -25.51 -13.44
CA ALA A 649 15.14 -25.63 -14.65
C ALA A 649 14.62 -26.71 -15.61
N MET A 650 14.22 -27.87 -15.09
CA MET A 650 13.68 -28.96 -15.91
C MET A 650 12.38 -28.55 -16.61
N GLN A 651 11.49 -27.82 -15.92
CA GLN A 651 10.26 -27.34 -16.53
C GLN A 651 10.52 -26.26 -17.60
N ASN A 652 11.51 -25.40 -17.40
CA ASN A 652 11.95 -24.44 -18.43
C ASN A 652 12.34 -25.17 -19.70
N ILE A 653 13.25 -26.18 -19.61
CA ILE A 653 13.65 -26.99 -20.78
C ILE A 653 12.45 -27.69 -21.41
N GLN A 654 11.65 -28.40 -20.60
CA GLN A 654 10.53 -29.18 -21.11
C GLN A 654 9.56 -28.31 -21.93
N LYS A 655 9.21 -27.15 -21.38
CA LYS A 655 8.21 -26.27 -22.01
C LYS A 655 8.78 -25.48 -23.18
N SER A 656 10.03 -25.05 -23.11
CA SER A 656 10.68 -24.38 -24.25
C SER A 656 10.90 -25.32 -25.43
N HIS A 657 11.30 -26.57 -25.16
CA HIS A 657 11.43 -27.58 -26.20
C HIS A 657 10.08 -28.01 -26.79
N TYR A 658 9.00 -28.02 -25.97
CA TYR A 658 7.64 -28.19 -26.48
C TYR A 658 7.25 -27.06 -27.44
N ALA A 659 7.51 -25.82 -27.08
CA ALA A 659 7.25 -24.66 -27.91
C ALA A 659 8.10 -24.69 -29.21
N TYR A 660 9.41 -24.95 -29.07
CA TYR A 660 10.32 -25.07 -30.21
C TYR A 660 9.81 -26.11 -31.24
N LYS A 661 9.39 -27.29 -30.76
CA LYS A 661 8.83 -28.35 -31.62
C LYS A 661 7.58 -27.87 -32.36
N LYS A 662 6.71 -27.12 -31.69
CA LYS A 662 5.52 -26.54 -32.32
C LYS A 662 5.87 -25.55 -33.43
N PHE A 663 6.90 -24.72 -33.22
CA PHE A 663 7.41 -23.82 -34.26
C PHE A 663 8.13 -24.57 -35.39
N ASP A 664 8.86 -25.65 -35.12
CA ASP A 664 9.50 -26.49 -36.10
C ASP A 664 8.47 -27.24 -37.00
N GLU A 665 7.29 -27.56 -36.46
CA GLU A 665 6.17 -28.14 -37.15
C GLU A 665 5.30 -27.08 -37.89
N SER A 666 5.54 -25.78 -37.67
CA SER A 666 4.83 -24.67 -38.27
C SER A 666 5.18 -24.51 -39.77
N LYS A 667 4.26 -23.95 -40.55
CA LYS A 667 4.49 -23.66 -41.98
C LYS A 667 5.12 -22.29 -42.22
N ASN A 668 4.91 -21.36 -41.32
CA ASN A 668 5.21 -19.95 -41.50
C ASN A 668 6.40 -19.50 -40.66
N PHE A 669 6.74 -20.22 -39.56
CA PHE A 669 7.82 -19.88 -38.64
C PHE A 669 8.84 -20.99 -38.63
N GLU A 670 10.12 -20.65 -38.65
CA GLU A 670 11.22 -21.60 -38.73
C GLU A 670 12.24 -21.31 -37.62
N PRO A 671 12.59 -22.29 -36.77
CA PRO A 671 13.71 -22.16 -35.86
C PRO A 671 15.03 -21.90 -36.61
N VAL A 672 15.81 -20.92 -36.12
CA VAL A 672 17.00 -20.42 -36.85
C VAL A 672 18.25 -21.26 -36.53
N PHE A 673 18.49 -21.54 -35.25
CA PHE A 673 19.72 -22.22 -34.80
C PHE A 673 19.46 -23.68 -34.44
N LYS A 674 20.44 -24.55 -34.76
CA LYS A 674 20.44 -25.98 -34.46
C LYS A 674 21.13 -26.31 -33.13
N GLY A 675 21.70 -25.30 -32.45
CA GLY A 675 22.37 -25.47 -31.17
C GLY A 675 21.39 -25.92 -30.08
N LYS A 676 21.91 -26.64 -29.07
CA LYS A 676 21.16 -26.97 -27.86
C LYS A 676 20.85 -25.68 -27.09
N PHE A 677 19.64 -25.54 -26.59
CA PHE A 677 19.22 -24.32 -25.90
C PHE A 677 18.53 -24.64 -24.56
N PHE A 678 18.34 -23.62 -23.75
CA PHE A 678 17.70 -23.76 -22.43
C PHE A 678 16.23 -23.35 -22.47
N ASN A 679 15.91 -22.07 -22.28
CA ASN A 679 14.54 -21.55 -22.21
C ASN A 679 14.25 -20.48 -23.26
N GLU A 680 15.25 -20.11 -24.05
CA GLU A 680 15.12 -19.18 -25.17
C GLU A 680 15.58 -19.86 -26.47
N PHE A 681 14.94 -19.47 -27.57
CA PHE A 681 15.29 -19.91 -28.91
C PHE A 681 14.87 -18.91 -29.96
N VAL A 682 15.51 -18.91 -31.12
CA VAL A 682 15.29 -17.96 -32.18
C VAL A 682 14.41 -18.54 -33.26
N VAL A 683 13.39 -17.77 -33.66
CA VAL A 683 12.44 -18.14 -34.73
C VAL A 683 12.43 -17.05 -35.79
N LYS A 684 12.46 -17.44 -37.06
CA LYS A 684 12.29 -16.53 -38.19
C LYS A 684 10.81 -16.23 -38.42
N SER A 685 10.47 -14.94 -38.48
CA SER A 685 9.11 -14.48 -38.70
C SER A 685 8.85 -14.22 -40.21
N PRO A 686 7.65 -14.53 -40.72
CA PRO A 686 7.26 -14.20 -42.10
C PRO A 686 6.93 -12.72 -42.30
N MET A 687 6.77 -11.95 -41.21
CA MET A 687 6.46 -10.52 -41.19
C MET A 687 7.46 -9.73 -40.35
N PRO A 688 7.49 -8.40 -40.41
CA PRO A 688 8.29 -7.56 -39.52
C PRO A 688 7.97 -7.87 -38.04
N VAL A 689 9.01 -7.98 -37.22
CA VAL A 689 8.86 -8.39 -35.82
C VAL A 689 8.03 -7.37 -35.01
N ASP A 690 8.14 -6.08 -35.33
CA ASP A 690 7.32 -5.05 -34.69
C ASP A 690 5.83 -5.26 -34.97
N GLU A 691 5.45 -5.55 -36.22
CA GLU A 691 4.06 -5.87 -36.60
C GLU A 691 3.56 -7.15 -35.93
N LEU A 692 4.41 -8.18 -35.85
CA LEU A 692 4.10 -9.41 -35.12
C LEU A 692 3.81 -9.11 -33.64
N ASN A 693 4.68 -8.35 -32.99
CA ASN A 693 4.54 -8.03 -31.57
C ASN A 693 3.31 -7.15 -31.28
N GLU A 694 2.96 -6.20 -32.17
CA GLU A 694 1.71 -5.43 -32.06
C GLU A 694 0.48 -6.33 -32.09
N LYS A 695 0.40 -7.25 -33.03
CA LYS A 695 -0.71 -8.21 -33.15
C LYS A 695 -0.79 -9.17 -31.96
N LEU A 696 0.36 -9.59 -31.41
CA LEU A 696 0.42 -10.40 -30.20
C LEU A 696 -0.10 -9.61 -28.99
N LEU A 697 0.28 -8.33 -28.87
CA LEU A 697 -0.14 -7.46 -27.78
C LEU A 697 -1.66 -7.21 -27.79
N GLU A 698 -2.27 -7.05 -28.98
CA GLU A 698 -3.73 -6.96 -29.14
C GLU A 698 -4.45 -8.22 -28.58
N ASN A 699 -3.77 -9.36 -28.57
CA ASN A 699 -4.25 -10.62 -28.01
C ASN A 699 -3.71 -10.91 -26.59
N LYS A 700 -3.23 -9.87 -25.89
CA LYS A 700 -2.69 -9.93 -24.53
C LYS A 700 -1.49 -10.86 -24.38
N ILE A 701 -0.67 -10.94 -25.41
CA ILE A 701 0.58 -11.68 -25.40
C ILE A 701 1.73 -10.70 -25.57
N LEU A 702 2.68 -10.71 -24.63
CA LEU A 702 3.96 -10.03 -24.78
C LEU A 702 4.89 -10.96 -25.55
N GLY A 703 5.17 -10.60 -26.80
CA GLY A 703 5.96 -11.40 -27.75
C GLY A 703 7.45 -11.40 -27.45
N GLY A 704 8.25 -11.91 -28.39
CA GLY A 704 9.70 -12.04 -28.23
C GLY A 704 10.48 -10.79 -28.61
N TYR A 705 11.80 -10.86 -28.38
CA TYR A 705 12.72 -9.76 -28.69
C TYR A 705 13.12 -9.75 -30.16
N ASP A 706 13.06 -8.56 -30.80
CA ASP A 706 13.51 -8.37 -32.18
C ASP A 706 15.03 -8.35 -32.27
N LEU A 707 15.62 -9.43 -32.76
CA LEU A 707 17.08 -9.56 -32.92
C LEU A 707 17.66 -8.65 -34.02
N GLY A 708 16.83 -8.18 -34.96
CA GLY A 708 17.24 -7.24 -35.97
C GLY A 708 17.74 -5.89 -35.45
N LYS A 709 17.41 -5.56 -34.22
CA LYS A 709 17.90 -4.34 -33.54
C LYS A 709 19.39 -4.35 -33.24
N ASP A 710 19.98 -5.53 -32.99
CA ASP A 710 21.38 -5.69 -32.62
C ASP A 710 22.20 -6.50 -33.62
N TYR A 711 21.52 -7.29 -34.47
CA TYR A 711 22.14 -8.18 -35.44
C TYR A 711 21.43 -8.00 -36.80
N GLU A 712 22.03 -7.23 -37.71
CA GLU A 712 21.41 -6.95 -39.02
C GLU A 712 21.13 -8.22 -39.83
N GLU A 713 21.99 -9.23 -39.69
CA GLU A 713 21.84 -10.53 -40.35
C GLU A 713 20.71 -11.41 -39.75
N LEU A 714 20.20 -11.06 -38.59
CA LEU A 714 19.04 -11.69 -37.94
C LEU A 714 17.77 -10.82 -38.09
N LYS A 715 17.72 -9.90 -39.00
CA LYS A 715 16.52 -9.10 -39.29
C LYS A 715 15.35 -10.01 -39.64
N GLY A 716 14.22 -9.79 -39.00
CA GLY A 716 13.04 -10.64 -39.11
C GLY A 716 13.11 -11.90 -38.26
N CYS A 717 14.09 -12.00 -37.34
CA CYS A 717 14.18 -13.07 -36.38
C CYS A 717 13.77 -12.56 -35.00
N VAL A 718 12.99 -13.37 -34.28
CA VAL A 718 12.49 -13.08 -32.93
C VAL A 718 13.05 -14.09 -31.94
N LEU A 719 13.58 -13.59 -30.82
CA LEU A 719 14.00 -14.41 -29.70
C LEU A 719 12.81 -14.65 -28.78
N MET A 720 12.35 -15.90 -28.70
CA MET A 720 11.24 -16.32 -27.86
C MET A 720 11.74 -16.92 -26.56
N CYS A 721 11.04 -16.63 -25.45
CA CYS A 721 11.34 -17.17 -24.12
C CYS A 721 10.14 -17.96 -23.57
N VAL A 722 10.41 -19.12 -22.99
CA VAL A 722 9.40 -19.96 -22.33
C VAL A 722 9.90 -20.40 -20.98
N THR A 723 9.26 -19.92 -19.93
CA THR A 723 9.60 -20.28 -18.55
C THR A 723 8.65 -21.35 -17.99
N GLU A 724 8.92 -21.80 -16.77
CA GLU A 724 8.05 -22.77 -16.05
C GLU A 724 6.63 -22.26 -15.83
N LYS A 725 6.39 -20.95 -15.90
CA LYS A 725 5.06 -20.35 -15.75
C LYS A 725 4.12 -20.66 -16.93
N ARG A 726 4.69 -20.91 -18.11
CA ARG A 726 3.87 -21.15 -19.30
C ARG A 726 3.20 -22.52 -19.25
N THR A 727 1.93 -22.56 -19.65
CA THR A 727 1.16 -23.79 -19.80
C THR A 727 1.20 -24.25 -21.26
N ALA A 728 0.96 -25.55 -21.49
CA ALA A 728 0.83 -26.07 -22.85
C ALA A 728 -0.25 -25.32 -23.66
N LYS A 729 -1.37 -24.95 -23.02
CA LYS A 729 -2.47 -24.21 -23.65
C LYS A 729 -2.03 -22.81 -24.09
N GLU A 730 -1.25 -22.11 -23.28
CA GLU A 730 -0.72 -20.78 -23.64
C GLU A 730 0.28 -20.86 -24.79
N ILE A 731 1.13 -21.89 -24.80
CA ILE A 731 2.09 -22.17 -25.89
C ILE A 731 1.34 -22.49 -27.18
N ASP A 732 0.37 -23.41 -27.13
CA ASP A 732 -0.45 -23.76 -28.30
C ASP A 732 -1.23 -22.55 -28.82
N ASN A 733 -1.77 -21.70 -27.94
CA ASN A 733 -2.46 -20.46 -28.31
C ASN A 733 -1.52 -19.49 -29.03
N LEU A 734 -0.30 -19.29 -28.51
CA LEU A 734 0.72 -18.46 -29.15
C LEU A 734 1.00 -18.93 -30.59
N VAL A 735 1.34 -20.21 -30.76
CA VAL A 735 1.71 -20.76 -32.07
C VAL A 735 0.54 -20.68 -33.04
N ASN A 736 -0.67 -21.09 -32.62
CA ASN A 736 -1.87 -21.02 -33.46
C ASN A 736 -2.20 -19.58 -33.88
N LEU A 737 -2.05 -18.63 -32.98
CA LEU A 737 -2.27 -17.22 -33.26
C LEU A 737 -1.25 -16.71 -34.29
N MET A 738 0.03 -17.03 -34.09
CA MET A 738 1.11 -16.63 -35.03
C MET A 738 0.96 -17.29 -36.40
N GLU A 739 0.49 -18.54 -36.46
CA GLU A 739 0.20 -19.22 -37.75
C GLU A 739 -0.99 -18.60 -38.51
N GLY A 740 -1.95 -18.01 -37.78
CA GLY A 740 -3.13 -17.36 -38.36
C GLY A 740 -2.90 -15.94 -38.82
N MET A 741 -1.73 -15.36 -38.57
CA MET A 741 -1.34 -14.00 -38.98
C MET A 741 -0.69 -13.98 -40.33
#